data_efdd92de3eb23e1f2f7eb55c505a0e35
#
_entry.id   efdd92de3eb23e1f2f7eb55c505a0e35
#
_cell.length_a   1.000
_cell.length_b   1.000
_cell.length_c   1.000
_cell.angle_alpha   90.00
_cell.angle_beta   90.00
_cell.angle_gamma   90.00
#
_symmetry.space_group_name_H-M   'P 1'
#
loop_
_entity.id
_entity.type
_entity.pdbx_description
1 polymer ?
#
loop_
_entity_poly.entity_id
_entity_poly.type
_entity_poly.pdbx_seq_one_letter_code
_entity_poly.pdbx_strand_id
1 'polypeptide(L)'
;MREESTAPSCIQVRGAKVHNLKNIDVDVPLNKIVGIAGVSGSGKSSLALGVLYAEGSRRYLESLSTYTRRRMTGAAKAQVDEVLHVPAALALHQRPGVPGIRSTFGTGTELLNSLRLMYSRLASHRCPNGHYLKPTLAVAAGSELICPECGAHFYAPSAEELAFNSQGACKRCGGTGSVRTVDLDTLVPDDTLSIDDGAVAPWNSLMWSLMTDVCREMGVRTDIPFKDLTDQEKEIVYHGPAEKKHIFYKAKKSNQAGELDFTYYNAVYTVENALAKVKDEKGMKRVEKFLKEETCPECGGSRLSDRARAPKLRGISLDEACRMTLGELVGWVAGVPESLPEEMRPMAERICESFQSAARRLMDLGLSYLSLNRAASTLSTGERQRMQLARAVRNRTTGVLYVLDEPSIGLHPSNIVGLNAVMHDLIADGNSVLLVDHDTQILKESDWIIEMGPEAGAGGGHVIAQGTIPEIAENKASMIGPFLSGKADAKMRKQTVEQELFSMGIIHLSTDSIHTVKPLEVDIPKGRLTVVTGVSGSGKTTMVLESLVPGLQAVTSGGKLPAYVKAIQAEGITHVKLIDATPIGINVRSTVATYANVHDELRKVYARTADAKNAGYKAGDFSYNTGALRCPVCDGTGEISLDVQFLPDVDIPCTECRGTRYKKEAWQIFYENKAKKKYSLPQLMEMDVHTALEATKDLKTVHQRLEVLEKLGLGYLTLGEETPSLSGGEAQRLKLASEMGKGQSDSVFVFDEPTIGLHPLDVFTLLQVFQTLVDNGATVIVIEHDLDVIRNADYMIDMGPGGGEAGGRIVAAGTPEQVAKNPDSVTGRFL
;
A
#
# COMPACT_ATOMS: atom_id res chain seq x y z
N MET A 1 27.91 -45.16 -25.62
CA MET A 1 28.01 -43.69 -25.53
C MET A 1 26.74 -43.22 -24.85
N ARG A 2 26.80 -42.77 -23.59
CA ARG A 2 25.71 -42.00 -22.98
C ARG A 2 25.79 -40.62 -23.61
N GLU A 3 24.76 -40.23 -24.34
CA GLU A 3 24.57 -38.81 -24.68
C GLU A 3 24.67 -38.00 -23.39
N GLU A 4 25.63 -37.13 -23.30
CA GLU A 4 25.65 -36.10 -22.25
C GLU A 4 24.38 -35.28 -22.43
N SER A 5 23.39 -35.52 -21.61
CA SER A 5 22.19 -34.68 -21.50
C SER A 5 22.67 -33.30 -21.06
N THR A 6 22.95 -32.44 -21.99
CA THR A 6 23.19 -31.04 -21.67
C THR A 6 21.93 -30.46 -21.00
N ALA A 7 22.10 -29.94 -19.79
CA ALA A 7 20.98 -29.28 -19.08
C ALA A 7 20.34 -28.21 -19.99
N PRO A 8 19.02 -28.06 -19.97
CA PRO A 8 18.33 -27.07 -20.80
C PRO A 8 18.86 -25.66 -20.49
N SER A 9 19.17 -24.91 -21.53
CA SER A 9 19.73 -23.54 -21.43
C SER A 9 18.67 -22.45 -21.38
N CYS A 10 17.42 -22.76 -21.72
CA CYS A 10 16.30 -21.79 -21.73
C CYS A 10 14.96 -22.45 -21.41
N ILE A 11 14.03 -21.64 -20.92
CA ILE A 11 12.60 -21.95 -20.86
C ILE A 11 12.04 -21.63 -22.24
N GLN A 12 11.27 -22.55 -22.83
CA GLN A 12 10.63 -22.36 -24.13
C GLN A 12 9.13 -22.15 -23.92
N VAL A 13 8.63 -21.01 -24.33
CA VAL A 13 7.18 -20.67 -24.33
C VAL A 13 6.70 -20.65 -25.75
N ARG A 14 5.59 -21.34 -26.05
CA ARG A 14 4.98 -21.41 -27.38
C ARG A 14 3.48 -21.16 -27.28
N GLY A 15 3.01 -20.25 -28.13
CA GLY A 15 1.58 -19.96 -28.26
C GLY A 15 0.94 -19.32 -27.04
N ALA A 16 1.61 -18.41 -26.35
CA ALA A 16 1.05 -17.76 -25.16
C ALA A 16 -0.03 -16.72 -25.52
N LYS A 17 -1.22 -16.87 -24.90
CA LYS A 17 -2.44 -16.08 -25.16
C LYS A 17 -3.07 -15.52 -23.89
N VAL A 18 -2.28 -15.40 -22.80
CA VAL A 18 -2.77 -14.93 -21.50
C VAL A 18 -3.04 -13.42 -21.56
N HIS A 19 -4.21 -13.00 -21.12
CA HIS A 19 -4.67 -11.60 -21.15
C HIS A 19 -4.52 -10.96 -22.55
N ASN A 20 -3.62 -9.96 -22.68
CA ASN A 20 -3.40 -9.25 -23.93
C ASN A 20 -2.35 -9.89 -24.84
N LEU A 21 -1.69 -11.01 -24.46
CA LEU A 21 -0.66 -11.65 -25.28
C LEU A 21 -1.22 -12.18 -26.61
N LYS A 22 -0.50 -11.94 -27.68
CA LYS A 22 -0.92 -12.20 -29.07
C LYS A 22 -0.30 -13.47 -29.63
N ASN A 23 -0.52 -14.62 -28.97
CA ASN A 23 -0.02 -15.92 -29.42
C ASN A 23 1.51 -15.89 -29.61
N ILE A 24 2.23 -15.46 -28.57
CA ILE A 24 3.67 -15.24 -28.65
C ILE A 24 4.49 -16.51 -28.38
N ASP A 25 5.63 -16.60 -29.06
CA ASP A 25 6.69 -17.55 -28.81
C ASP A 25 7.91 -16.80 -28.27
N VAL A 26 8.50 -17.30 -27.17
CA VAL A 26 9.67 -16.67 -26.57
C VAL A 26 10.53 -17.70 -25.86
N ASP A 27 11.86 -17.55 -25.95
CA ASP A 27 12.84 -18.33 -25.23
C ASP A 27 13.47 -17.46 -24.13
N VAL A 28 13.41 -17.95 -22.89
CA VAL A 28 13.90 -17.24 -21.70
C VAL A 28 15.13 -17.96 -21.16
N PRO A 29 16.34 -17.34 -21.22
CA PRO A 29 17.57 -17.98 -20.73
C PRO A 29 17.50 -18.36 -19.24
N LEU A 30 18.02 -19.53 -18.90
CA LEU A 30 18.17 -20.01 -17.51
C LEU A 30 19.50 -19.58 -16.91
N ASN A 31 19.57 -19.52 -15.56
CA ASN A 31 20.74 -19.13 -14.76
C ASN A 31 21.27 -17.73 -15.15
N LYS A 32 20.35 -16.83 -15.48
CA LYS A 32 20.63 -15.45 -15.87
C LYS A 32 19.60 -14.52 -15.26
N ILE A 33 19.94 -13.22 -15.21
CA ILE A 33 19.00 -12.14 -14.94
C ILE A 33 18.38 -11.76 -16.29
N VAL A 34 17.09 -12.04 -16.44
CA VAL A 34 16.32 -11.70 -17.65
C VAL A 34 15.36 -10.55 -17.34
N GLY A 35 15.59 -9.40 -17.95
CA GLY A 35 14.72 -8.23 -17.83
C GLY A 35 13.55 -8.29 -18.81
N ILE A 36 12.32 -8.06 -18.34
CA ILE A 36 11.15 -7.83 -19.19
C ILE A 36 10.80 -6.34 -19.13
N ALA A 37 11.03 -5.65 -20.25
CA ALA A 37 10.78 -4.23 -20.43
C ALA A 37 9.59 -3.97 -21.36
N GLY A 38 9.14 -2.72 -21.46
CA GLY A 38 8.08 -2.27 -22.37
C GLY A 38 7.12 -1.28 -21.70
N VAL A 39 6.31 -0.59 -22.49
CA VAL A 39 5.35 0.40 -21.99
C VAL A 39 4.31 -0.22 -21.04
N SER A 40 3.69 0.61 -20.19
CA SER A 40 2.62 0.16 -19.30
C SER A 40 1.49 -0.48 -20.11
N GLY A 41 0.95 -1.64 -19.63
CA GLY A 41 -0.09 -2.37 -20.36
C GLY A 41 0.37 -3.17 -21.59
N SER A 42 1.68 -3.27 -21.88
CA SER A 42 2.18 -4.03 -23.05
C SER A 42 2.18 -5.54 -22.92
N GLY A 43 1.87 -6.08 -21.74
CA GLY A 43 1.80 -7.54 -21.49
C GLY A 43 2.97 -8.12 -20.70
N LYS A 44 3.83 -7.31 -20.08
CA LYS A 44 4.98 -7.75 -19.28
C LYS A 44 4.57 -8.70 -18.14
N SER A 45 3.67 -8.26 -17.27
CA SER A 45 3.17 -9.08 -16.16
C SER A 45 2.36 -10.28 -16.64
N SER A 46 1.70 -10.18 -17.83
CA SER A 46 1.04 -11.32 -18.47
C SER A 46 2.02 -12.43 -18.83
N LEU A 47 3.19 -12.09 -19.36
CA LEU A 47 4.25 -13.06 -19.65
C LEU A 47 4.91 -13.57 -18.35
N ALA A 48 5.33 -12.66 -17.45
CA ALA A 48 6.09 -13.03 -16.26
C ALA A 48 5.26 -13.80 -15.25
N LEU A 49 4.11 -13.25 -14.84
CA LEU A 49 3.25 -13.84 -13.82
C LEU A 49 2.20 -14.77 -14.42
N GLY A 50 1.55 -14.35 -15.51
CA GLY A 50 0.46 -15.09 -16.12
C GLY A 50 0.90 -16.36 -16.87
N VAL A 51 2.14 -16.44 -17.35
CA VAL A 51 2.68 -17.62 -18.03
C VAL A 51 3.77 -18.29 -17.21
N LEU A 52 4.92 -17.64 -17.04
CA LEU A 52 6.11 -18.29 -16.49
C LEU A 52 5.95 -18.68 -15.01
N TYR A 53 5.51 -17.74 -14.17
CA TYR A 53 5.22 -18.06 -12.76
C TYR A 53 4.06 -19.03 -12.62
N ALA A 54 2.96 -18.83 -13.35
CA ALA A 54 1.80 -19.70 -13.26
C ALA A 54 2.14 -21.15 -13.59
N GLU A 55 2.88 -21.40 -14.68
CA GLU A 55 3.28 -22.75 -15.07
C GLU A 55 4.34 -23.35 -14.14
N GLY A 56 5.35 -22.57 -13.72
CA GLY A 56 6.38 -23.03 -12.78
C GLY A 56 5.79 -23.36 -11.40
N SER A 57 4.94 -22.53 -10.86
CA SER A 57 4.24 -22.76 -9.61
C SER A 57 3.28 -23.95 -9.70
N ARG A 58 2.48 -24.05 -10.78
CA ARG A 58 1.56 -25.16 -10.99
C ARG A 58 2.27 -26.50 -11.02
N ARG A 59 3.34 -26.64 -11.79
CA ARG A 59 4.12 -27.89 -11.91
C ARG A 59 4.75 -28.27 -10.58
N TYR A 60 5.26 -27.31 -9.82
CA TYR A 60 5.76 -27.55 -8.47
C TYR A 60 4.65 -28.09 -7.57
N LEU A 61 3.48 -27.46 -7.54
CA LEU A 61 2.34 -27.89 -6.74
C LEU A 61 1.83 -29.28 -7.16
N GLU A 62 1.83 -29.59 -8.44
CA GLU A 62 1.44 -30.91 -8.95
C GLU A 62 2.38 -32.03 -8.47
N SER A 63 3.64 -31.73 -8.21
CA SER A 63 4.60 -32.69 -7.64
C SER A 63 4.37 -33.00 -6.15
N LEU A 64 3.58 -32.15 -5.43
CA LEU A 64 3.29 -32.32 -4.02
C LEU A 64 2.13 -33.29 -3.77
N SER A 65 2.04 -33.83 -2.54
CA SER A 65 0.95 -34.70 -2.13
C SER A 65 -0.42 -33.99 -2.25
N THR A 66 -1.49 -34.75 -2.50
CA THR A 66 -2.87 -34.24 -2.61
C THR A 66 -3.32 -33.47 -1.36
N TYR A 67 -2.85 -33.89 -0.18
CA TYR A 67 -3.14 -33.21 1.08
C TYR A 67 -2.50 -31.82 1.16
N THR A 68 -1.24 -31.68 0.76
CA THR A 68 -0.53 -30.39 0.74
C THR A 68 -1.11 -29.46 -0.32
N ARG A 69 -1.41 -30.02 -1.50
CA ARG A 69 -1.99 -29.29 -2.64
C ARG A 69 -3.34 -28.61 -2.30
N ARG A 70 -4.20 -29.30 -1.52
CA ARG A 70 -5.51 -28.74 -1.09
C ARG A 70 -5.40 -27.55 -0.14
N ARG A 71 -4.25 -27.32 0.48
CA ARG A 71 -4.01 -26.22 1.42
C ARG A 71 -3.25 -25.03 0.81
N MET A 72 -2.81 -25.19 -0.43
CA MET A 72 -2.05 -24.15 -1.14
C MET A 72 -2.90 -23.63 -2.30
N THR A 73 -3.08 -22.33 -2.36
CA THR A 73 -3.67 -21.66 -3.52
C THR A 73 -2.70 -21.78 -4.70
N GLY A 74 -3.08 -22.55 -5.72
CA GLY A 74 -2.33 -22.67 -6.96
C GLY A 74 -2.69 -21.56 -7.95
N ALA A 75 -1.73 -21.16 -8.77
CA ALA A 75 -2.00 -20.33 -9.92
C ALA A 75 -2.92 -21.04 -10.92
N ALA A 76 -3.81 -20.32 -11.58
CA ALA A 76 -4.64 -20.86 -12.65
C ALA A 76 -3.75 -21.35 -13.82
N LYS A 77 -4.23 -22.34 -14.55
CA LYS A 77 -3.52 -22.82 -15.75
C LYS A 77 -3.41 -21.70 -16.77
N ALA A 78 -2.19 -21.42 -17.22
CA ALA A 78 -1.95 -20.43 -18.27
C ALA A 78 -2.58 -20.84 -19.60
N GLN A 79 -3.09 -19.86 -20.35
CA GLN A 79 -3.52 -20.06 -21.74
C GLN A 79 -2.31 -20.03 -22.66
N VAL A 80 -1.66 -21.19 -22.81
CA VAL A 80 -0.44 -21.38 -23.57
C VAL A 80 -0.49 -22.75 -24.26
N ASP A 81 0.04 -22.85 -25.46
CA ASP A 81 0.06 -24.12 -26.18
C ASP A 81 1.10 -25.07 -25.52
N GLU A 82 2.30 -24.58 -25.23
CA GLU A 82 3.35 -25.35 -24.57
C GLU A 82 4.33 -24.46 -23.79
N VAL A 83 4.80 -24.94 -22.62
CA VAL A 83 5.94 -24.39 -21.88
C VAL A 83 6.89 -25.52 -21.51
N LEU A 84 8.15 -25.48 -21.94
CA LEU A 84 9.16 -26.48 -21.64
C LEU A 84 10.22 -25.91 -20.70
N HIS A 85 10.81 -26.79 -19.89
CA HIS A 85 11.95 -26.51 -19.01
C HIS A 85 11.75 -25.41 -17.96
N VAL A 86 10.48 -25.07 -17.60
CA VAL A 86 10.22 -24.10 -16.54
C VAL A 86 10.54 -24.69 -15.17
N PRO A 87 11.42 -24.05 -14.38
CA PRO A 87 11.70 -24.47 -12.99
C PRO A 87 10.50 -24.22 -12.06
N ALA A 88 10.60 -24.72 -10.82
CA ALA A 88 9.73 -24.24 -9.74
C ALA A 88 9.86 -22.70 -9.63
N ALA A 89 8.74 -21.98 -9.62
CA ALA A 89 8.76 -20.54 -9.65
C ALA A 89 8.23 -19.94 -8.36
N LEU A 90 8.90 -18.87 -7.90
CA LEU A 90 8.49 -18.02 -6.79
C LEU A 90 8.29 -16.59 -7.29
N ALA A 91 7.14 -15.99 -7.01
CA ALA A 91 6.88 -14.62 -7.40
C ALA A 91 6.91 -13.67 -6.20
N LEU A 92 7.50 -12.51 -6.44
CA LEU A 92 7.42 -11.34 -5.57
C LEU A 92 6.59 -10.30 -6.31
N HIS A 93 5.32 -10.22 -5.92
CA HIS A 93 4.34 -9.34 -6.56
C HIS A 93 4.60 -7.88 -6.22
N GLN A 94 4.26 -6.99 -7.13
CA GLN A 94 4.30 -5.55 -6.96
C GLN A 94 3.59 -5.09 -5.67
N ARG A 95 2.46 -5.71 -5.33
CA ARG A 95 1.69 -5.41 -4.12
C ARG A 95 1.57 -6.64 -3.23
N PRO A 96 2.52 -6.82 -2.28
CA PRO A 96 2.38 -7.88 -1.29
C PRO A 96 1.13 -7.66 -0.42
N GLY A 97 0.42 -8.72 -0.10
CA GLY A 97 -0.73 -8.66 0.81
C GLY A 97 -0.37 -8.00 2.14
N VAL A 98 -1.32 -7.28 2.72
CA VAL A 98 -1.13 -6.63 4.03
C VAL A 98 -1.12 -7.72 5.12
N PRO A 99 -0.02 -7.86 5.88
CA PRO A 99 0.06 -8.86 6.93
C PRO A 99 -0.93 -8.60 8.08
N GLY A 100 -1.33 -9.65 8.78
CA GLY A 100 -2.22 -9.53 9.91
C GLY A 100 -1.65 -8.68 11.07
N ILE A 101 -2.52 -8.18 11.94
CA ILE A 101 -2.22 -7.25 13.06
C ILE A 101 -1.10 -7.71 14.01
N ARG A 102 -0.87 -9.02 14.11
CA ARG A 102 0.22 -9.61 14.93
C ARG A 102 1.55 -9.71 14.18
N SER A 103 1.59 -9.39 12.89
CA SER A 103 2.82 -9.43 12.12
C SER A 103 3.67 -8.18 12.34
N THR A 104 4.97 -8.37 12.54
CA THR A 104 5.95 -7.29 12.63
C THR A 104 7.05 -7.48 11.60
N PHE A 105 7.86 -6.46 11.38
CA PHE A 105 9.07 -6.57 10.56
C PHE A 105 9.96 -7.74 11.03
N GLY A 106 10.15 -7.89 12.36
CA GLY A 106 10.93 -8.98 12.94
C GLY A 106 10.35 -10.38 12.70
N THR A 107 9.01 -10.54 12.68
CA THR A 107 8.38 -11.84 12.35
C THR A 107 8.39 -12.09 10.84
N GLY A 108 8.16 -11.05 10.04
CA GLY A 108 8.17 -11.15 8.58
C GLY A 108 9.53 -11.51 8.00
N THR A 109 10.61 -10.99 8.62
CA THR A 109 12.01 -11.30 8.25
C THR A 109 12.57 -12.54 8.95
N GLU A 110 11.83 -13.10 9.93
CA GLU A 110 12.26 -14.17 10.82
C GLU A 110 13.48 -13.84 11.72
N LEU A 111 14.00 -12.62 11.67
CA LEU A 111 15.09 -12.17 12.55
C LEU A 111 14.72 -12.26 14.03
N LEU A 112 13.44 -12.04 14.35
CA LEU A 112 12.95 -12.19 15.72
C LEU A 112 13.12 -13.60 16.26
N ASN A 113 13.09 -14.63 15.41
CA ASN A 113 13.33 -16.02 15.83
C ASN A 113 14.76 -16.21 16.35
N SER A 114 15.75 -15.69 15.61
CA SER A 114 17.16 -15.74 16.04
C SER A 114 17.39 -14.90 17.30
N LEU A 115 16.76 -13.73 17.40
CA LEU A 115 16.86 -12.88 18.59
C LEU A 115 16.25 -13.57 19.82
N ARG A 116 15.07 -14.19 19.70
CA ARG A 116 14.44 -14.99 20.77
C ARG A 116 15.33 -16.16 21.21
N LEU A 117 16.00 -16.79 20.26
CA LEU A 117 16.94 -17.86 20.58
C LEU A 117 18.13 -17.33 21.40
N MET A 118 18.68 -16.16 21.06
CA MET A 118 19.73 -15.50 21.86
C MET A 118 19.23 -15.24 23.29
N TYR A 119 18.03 -14.68 23.44
CA TYR A 119 17.47 -14.39 24.76
C TYR A 119 17.16 -15.66 25.57
N SER A 120 16.72 -16.73 24.91
CA SER A 120 16.46 -18.01 25.56
C SER A 120 17.74 -18.68 26.06
N ARG A 121 18.83 -18.62 25.29
CA ARG A 121 20.04 -19.44 25.52
C ARG A 121 21.24 -18.68 26.07
N LEU A 122 21.28 -17.36 25.93
CA LEU A 122 22.46 -16.55 26.25
C LEU A 122 22.17 -15.46 27.30
N ALA A 123 20.89 -15.23 27.66
CA ALA A 123 20.51 -14.15 28.57
C ALA A 123 20.67 -14.51 30.05
N SER A 124 20.72 -13.50 30.90
CA SER A 124 20.44 -13.59 32.33
C SER A 124 18.96 -13.81 32.56
N HIS A 125 18.61 -14.86 33.32
CA HIS A 125 17.22 -15.19 33.58
C HIS A 125 16.81 -14.88 35.02
N ARG A 126 15.57 -14.47 35.22
CA ARG A 126 14.99 -14.14 36.49
C ARG A 126 14.33 -15.37 37.12
N CYS A 127 14.71 -15.74 38.35
CA CYS A 127 14.06 -16.81 39.08
C CYS A 127 12.62 -16.42 39.51
N PRO A 128 11.79 -17.37 39.93
CA PRO A 128 10.42 -17.07 40.38
C PRO A 128 10.35 -16.06 41.52
N ASN A 129 11.40 -15.95 42.34
CA ASN A 129 11.50 -15.01 43.46
C ASN A 129 12.14 -13.66 43.08
N GLY A 130 12.42 -13.42 41.77
CA GLY A 130 12.86 -12.14 41.31
C GLY A 130 14.39 -11.95 41.11
N HIS A 131 15.24 -12.88 41.53
CA HIS A 131 16.68 -12.78 41.42
C HIS A 131 17.16 -13.11 40.00
N TYR A 132 18.18 -12.42 39.52
CA TYR A 132 18.77 -12.65 38.21
C TYR A 132 19.99 -13.56 38.26
N LEU A 133 19.96 -14.64 37.49
CA LEU A 133 21.09 -15.53 37.29
C LEU A 133 21.92 -15.09 36.08
N LYS A 134 23.25 -15.07 36.23
CA LYS A 134 24.18 -14.81 35.13
C LYS A 134 24.09 -15.94 34.10
N PRO A 135 24.39 -15.68 32.81
CA PRO A 135 24.44 -16.70 31.76
C PRO A 135 25.44 -17.80 32.13
N THR A 136 25.06 -19.05 31.95
CA THR A 136 25.87 -20.25 32.22
C THR A 136 25.63 -21.31 31.15
N LEU A 137 26.48 -22.34 31.07
CA LEU A 137 26.28 -23.50 30.21
C LEU A 137 24.95 -24.20 30.47
N ALA A 138 24.43 -24.18 31.70
CA ALA A 138 23.11 -24.73 32.01
C ALA A 138 21.99 -23.97 31.30
N VAL A 139 22.09 -22.64 31.20
CA VAL A 139 21.17 -21.81 30.41
C VAL A 139 21.30 -22.18 28.92
N ALA A 140 22.52 -22.25 28.42
CA ALA A 140 22.77 -22.59 27.02
C ALA A 140 22.23 -23.98 26.64
N ALA A 141 22.39 -24.96 27.54
CA ALA A 141 21.87 -26.31 27.38
C ALA A 141 20.34 -26.44 27.57
N GLY A 142 19.70 -25.42 28.16
CA GLY A 142 18.28 -25.48 28.52
C GLY A 142 18.01 -26.43 29.69
N SER A 143 19.01 -26.62 30.55
CA SER A 143 18.91 -27.45 31.74
C SER A 143 18.20 -26.71 32.89
N GLU A 144 17.85 -27.47 33.91
CA GLU A 144 17.30 -26.89 35.16
C GLU A 144 18.31 -25.93 35.80
N LEU A 145 17.82 -24.80 36.26
CA LEU A 145 18.57 -23.75 36.93
C LEU A 145 18.24 -23.73 38.40
N ILE A 146 19.25 -23.53 39.25
CA ILE A 146 19.06 -23.36 40.71
C ILE A 146 19.53 -21.95 41.07
N CYS A 147 18.64 -21.17 41.67
CA CYS A 147 18.97 -19.81 42.07
C CYS A 147 19.96 -19.84 43.26
N PRO A 148 21.16 -19.22 43.12
CA PRO A 148 22.15 -19.23 44.18
C PRO A 148 21.74 -18.41 45.41
N GLU A 149 20.78 -17.48 45.25
CA GLU A 149 20.33 -16.60 46.35
C GLU A 149 19.17 -17.19 47.14
N CYS A 150 18.26 -17.93 46.49
CA CYS A 150 17.06 -18.44 47.19
C CYS A 150 16.81 -19.94 47.02
N GLY A 151 17.65 -20.67 46.29
CA GLY A 151 17.51 -22.10 46.06
C GLY A 151 16.36 -22.51 45.16
N ALA A 152 15.62 -21.59 44.56
CA ALA A 152 14.50 -21.91 43.67
C ALA A 152 14.98 -22.63 42.42
N HIS A 153 14.29 -23.74 42.11
CA HIS A 153 14.49 -24.52 40.89
C HIS A 153 13.56 -23.98 39.78
N PHE A 154 14.10 -23.75 38.59
CA PHE A 154 13.31 -23.25 37.44
C PHE A 154 14.03 -23.51 36.13
N TYR A 155 13.31 -23.31 35.01
CA TYR A 155 13.87 -23.39 33.66
C TYR A 155 13.85 -22.01 32.99
N ALA A 156 14.88 -21.72 32.22
CA ALA A 156 14.91 -20.56 31.32
C ALA A 156 13.75 -20.67 30.31
N PRO A 157 13.06 -19.57 29.98
CA PRO A 157 12.01 -19.60 28.97
C PRO A 157 12.59 -20.05 27.62
N SER A 158 11.87 -20.94 26.96
CA SER A 158 12.17 -21.37 25.59
C SER A 158 11.95 -20.21 24.59
N ALA A 159 12.49 -20.32 23.38
CA ALA A 159 12.26 -19.32 22.34
C ALA A 159 10.75 -19.16 22.00
N GLU A 160 9.94 -20.19 22.20
CA GLU A 160 8.49 -20.15 22.00
C GLU A 160 7.77 -19.39 23.14
N GLU A 161 8.23 -19.54 24.39
CA GLU A 161 7.74 -18.77 25.52
C GLU A 161 8.14 -17.30 25.48
N LEU A 162 9.03 -16.91 24.57
CA LEU A 162 9.40 -15.53 24.26
C LEU A 162 8.66 -14.96 23.03
N ALA A 163 7.73 -15.73 22.44
CA ALA A 163 6.99 -15.33 21.24
C ALA A 163 5.69 -14.63 21.61
N PHE A 164 5.52 -13.38 21.21
CA PHE A 164 4.30 -12.61 21.45
C PHE A 164 3.07 -13.11 20.67
N ASN A 165 3.26 -13.91 19.66
CA ASN A 165 2.19 -14.58 18.90
C ASN A 165 1.86 -15.98 19.40
N SER A 166 2.44 -16.39 20.50
CA SER A 166 2.27 -17.68 21.15
C SER A 166 2.29 -17.52 22.70
N GLN A 167 3.05 -18.31 23.40
CA GLN A 167 3.06 -18.38 24.88
C GLN A 167 3.60 -17.12 25.56
N GLY A 168 4.44 -16.35 24.89
CA GLY A 168 4.99 -15.09 25.40
C GLY A 168 4.07 -13.88 25.26
N ALA A 169 2.85 -14.06 24.75
CA ALA A 169 1.91 -12.96 24.54
C ALA A 169 1.49 -12.25 25.83
N CYS A 170 1.38 -10.92 25.80
CA CYS A 170 0.70 -10.17 26.83
C CYS A 170 -0.76 -10.62 26.93
N LYS A 171 -1.21 -10.92 28.13
CA LYS A 171 -2.58 -11.45 28.36
C LYS A 171 -3.67 -10.44 27.99
N ARG A 172 -3.44 -9.15 28.21
CA ARG A 172 -4.42 -8.09 27.95
C ARG A 172 -4.64 -7.84 26.45
N CYS A 173 -3.57 -7.68 25.67
CA CYS A 173 -3.69 -7.39 24.25
C CYS A 173 -3.57 -8.64 23.36
N GLY A 174 -3.33 -9.83 23.92
CA GLY A 174 -3.16 -11.06 23.15
C GLY A 174 -2.00 -11.00 22.14
N GLY A 175 -0.97 -10.19 22.41
CA GLY A 175 0.21 -10.03 21.54
C GLY A 175 0.05 -9.02 20.40
N THR A 176 -1.00 -8.19 20.40
CA THR A 176 -1.18 -7.13 19.39
C THR A 176 -0.38 -5.86 19.71
N GLY A 177 -0.07 -5.60 21.00
CA GLY A 177 0.62 -4.39 21.47
C GLY A 177 -0.31 -3.21 21.68
N SER A 178 -1.51 -3.25 21.17
CA SER A 178 -2.55 -2.23 21.33
C SER A 178 -3.84 -2.83 21.86
N VAL A 179 -4.71 -1.98 22.39
CA VAL A 179 -6.06 -2.32 22.82
C VAL A 179 -7.04 -1.33 22.21
N ARG A 180 -8.22 -1.79 21.89
CA ARG A 180 -9.31 -0.93 21.45
C ARG A 180 -10.10 -0.50 22.67
N THR A 181 -10.15 0.80 22.90
CA THR A 181 -10.93 1.43 23.97
C THR A 181 -12.02 2.30 23.38
N VAL A 182 -13.05 2.58 24.16
CA VAL A 182 -14.11 3.49 23.72
C VAL A 182 -13.56 4.91 23.68
N ASP A 183 -13.78 5.60 22.58
CA ASP A 183 -13.42 7.00 22.40
C ASP A 183 -14.58 7.88 22.89
N LEU A 184 -14.41 8.49 24.05
CA LEU A 184 -15.46 9.31 24.69
C LEU A 184 -15.89 10.49 23.83
N ASP A 185 -14.96 11.08 23.07
CA ASP A 185 -15.26 12.24 22.21
C ASP A 185 -16.22 11.87 21.06
N THR A 186 -16.23 10.61 20.65
CA THR A 186 -17.13 10.12 19.59
C THR A 186 -18.52 9.74 20.09
N LEU A 187 -18.69 9.58 21.39
CA LEU A 187 -19.97 9.22 21.99
C LEU A 187 -20.98 10.37 21.91
N VAL A 188 -20.49 11.61 22.02
CA VAL A 188 -21.29 12.84 21.89
C VAL A 188 -20.58 13.79 20.92
N PRO A 189 -20.73 13.55 19.61
CA PRO A 189 -20.02 14.31 18.57
C PRO A 189 -20.51 15.76 18.44
N ASP A 190 -21.73 16.05 18.89
CA ASP A 190 -22.31 17.41 18.92
C ASP A 190 -22.98 17.62 20.28
N ASP A 191 -22.30 18.33 21.16
CA ASP A 191 -22.76 18.64 22.52
C ASP A 191 -23.79 19.78 22.56
N THR A 192 -24.07 20.43 21.44
CA THR A 192 -25.14 21.43 21.33
C THR A 192 -26.53 20.80 21.19
N LEU A 193 -26.58 19.51 20.83
CA LEU A 193 -27.83 18.76 20.79
C LEU A 193 -28.23 18.28 22.21
N SER A 194 -29.54 18.10 22.41
CA SER A 194 -30.06 17.41 23.58
C SER A 194 -29.99 15.88 23.40
N ILE A 195 -30.11 15.13 24.50
CA ILE A 195 -30.18 13.67 24.42
C ILE A 195 -31.45 13.24 23.66
N ASP A 196 -32.55 13.99 23.80
CA ASP A 196 -33.81 13.77 23.06
C ASP A 196 -33.62 13.99 21.56
N ASP A 197 -32.76 14.93 21.16
CA ASP A 197 -32.40 15.23 19.75
C ASP A 197 -31.30 14.30 19.24
N GLY A 198 -30.77 13.39 20.07
CA GLY A 198 -29.83 12.38 19.67
C GLY A 198 -28.35 12.68 19.91
N ALA A 199 -28.00 13.53 20.86
CA ALA A 199 -26.62 13.85 21.23
C ALA A 199 -25.76 12.59 21.46
N VAL A 200 -26.32 11.53 22.10
CA VAL A 200 -25.61 10.30 22.41
C VAL A 200 -25.65 9.34 21.21
N ALA A 201 -24.67 9.42 20.36
CA ALA A 201 -24.60 8.71 19.09
C ALA A 201 -24.68 7.16 19.18
N PRO A 202 -24.11 6.47 20.19
CA PRO A 202 -24.25 5.02 20.34
C PRO A 202 -25.70 4.56 20.56
N TRP A 203 -26.50 5.30 21.30
CA TRP A 203 -27.90 4.96 21.54
C TRP A 203 -28.76 5.03 20.26
N ASN A 204 -28.40 5.89 19.33
CA ASN A 204 -29.09 6.03 18.06
C ASN A 204 -28.71 4.95 17.03
N SER A 205 -27.46 4.42 17.10
CA SER A 205 -26.91 3.55 16.06
C SER A 205 -26.71 2.10 16.49
N LEU A 206 -26.52 1.83 17.79
CA LEU A 206 -26.19 0.51 18.33
C LEU A 206 -27.26 -0.04 19.29
N MET A 207 -28.14 0.82 19.81
CA MET A 207 -29.17 0.47 20.79
C MET A 207 -30.55 0.99 20.36
N TRP A 208 -31.58 0.64 21.15
CA TRP A 208 -32.94 1.09 20.90
C TRP A 208 -33.16 2.50 21.43
N SER A 209 -34.02 3.26 20.78
CA SER A 209 -34.40 4.63 21.12
C SER A 209 -34.99 4.80 22.53
N LEU A 210 -35.31 3.73 23.20
CA LEU A 210 -35.82 3.71 24.59
C LEU A 210 -34.79 4.14 25.64
N MET A 211 -33.49 4.14 25.29
CA MET A 211 -32.44 4.47 26.23
C MET A 211 -32.54 5.92 26.73
N THR A 212 -33.06 6.83 25.92
CA THR A 212 -33.34 8.22 26.28
C THR A 212 -34.36 8.30 27.41
N ASP A 213 -35.46 7.52 27.31
CA ASP A 213 -36.51 7.52 28.33
C ASP A 213 -36.00 6.94 29.66
N VAL A 214 -35.22 5.85 29.60
CA VAL A 214 -34.59 5.25 30.76
C VAL A 214 -33.57 6.21 31.44
N CYS A 215 -32.81 6.94 30.59
CA CYS A 215 -31.83 7.93 31.06
C CYS A 215 -32.50 9.04 31.89
N ARG A 216 -33.68 9.47 31.43
CA ARG A 216 -34.51 10.44 32.18
C ARG A 216 -34.91 9.92 33.56
N GLU A 217 -35.29 8.66 33.66
CA GLU A 217 -35.60 8.01 34.96
C GLU A 217 -34.34 7.75 35.83
N MET A 218 -33.14 7.88 35.25
CA MET A 218 -31.89 7.93 36.03
C MET A 218 -31.60 9.32 36.61
N GLY A 219 -32.46 10.31 36.37
CA GLY A 219 -32.34 11.67 36.88
C GLY A 219 -31.54 12.62 35.98
N VAL A 220 -31.38 12.30 34.70
CA VAL A 220 -30.68 13.15 33.73
C VAL A 220 -31.68 13.98 32.93
N ARG A 221 -31.44 15.27 32.76
CA ARG A 221 -32.26 16.17 31.93
C ARG A 221 -31.96 15.91 30.45
N THR A 222 -32.88 15.29 29.75
CA THR A 222 -32.67 14.84 28.36
C THR A 222 -33.10 15.88 27.31
N ASP A 223 -33.76 16.94 27.73
CA ASP A 223 -34.38 17.99 26.90
C ASP A 223 -33.54 19.27 26.70
N ILE A 224 -32.36 19.34 27.35
CA ILE A 224 -31.42 20.46 27.23
C ILE A 224 -30.15 20.04 26.49
N PRO A 225 -29.38 21.01 25.90
CA PRO A 225 -28.10 20.71 25.28
C PRO A 225 -27.16 19.92 26.19
N PHE A 226 -26.46 18.91 25.64
CA PHE A 226 -25.58 18.04 26.42
C PHE A 226 -24.48 18.80 27.16
N LYS A 227 -23.94 19.87 26.56
CA LYS A 227 -22.95 20.77 27.19
C LYS A 227 -23.46 21.39 28.49
N ASP A 228 -24.77 21.64 28.62
CA ASP A 228 -25.43 22.31 29.76
C ASP A 228 -25.85 21.34 30.89
N LEU A 229 -25.58 20.04 30.71
CA LEU A 229 -25.71 19.03 31.75
C LEU A 229 -24.65 19.23 32.82
N THR A 230 -24.99 18.89 34.07
CA THR A 230 -24.03 18.84 35.18
C THR A 230 -23.03 17.69 35.00
N ASP A 231 -21.88 17.78 35.66
CA ASP A 231 -20.87 16.72 35.61
C ASP A 231 -21.42 15.37 36.12
N GLN A 232 -22.35 15.40 37.08
CA GLN A 232 -23.03 14.19 37.59
C GLN A 232 -23.95 13.59 36.53
N GLU A 233 -24.68 14.39 35.79
CA GLU A 233 -25.56 13.92 34.71
C GLU A 233 -24.72 13.35 33.58
N LYS A 234 -23.62 13.99 33.17
CA LYS A 234 -22.66 13.49 32.20
C LYS A 234 -22.02 12.16 32.64
N GLU A 235 -21.65 12.04 33.91
CA GLU A 235 -21.10 10.81 34.46
C GLU A 235 -22.11 9.66 34.41
N ILE A 236 -23.40 9.92 34.68
CA ILE A 236 -24.46 8.92 34.50
C ILE A 236 -24.56 8.47 33.04
N VAL A 237 -24.49 9.39 32.09
CA VAL A 237 -24.56 9.06 30.66
C VAL A 237 -23.38 8.23 30.22
N TYR A 238 -22.16 8.56 30.66
CA TYR A 238 -20.95 7.84 30.25
C TYR A 238 -20.75 6.52 31.01
N HIS A 239 -20.96 6.53 32.35
CA HIS A 239 -20.54 5.43 33.24
C HIS A 239 -21.61 4.97 34.26
N GLY A 240 -22.82 5.52 34.20
CA GLY A 240 -23.89 5.18 35.14
C GLY A 240 -24.16 3.68 35.28
N PRO A 241 -24.57 3.19 36.48
CA PRO A 241 -24.78 1.78 36.72
C PRO A 241 -25.95 1.20 35.91
N ALA A 242 -25.86 -0.08 35.59
CA ALA A 242 -26.97 -0.79 34.94
C ALA A 242 -28.10 -1.01 35.94
N GLU A 243 -29.07 -0.15 35.94
CA GLU A 243 -30.27 -0.21 36.81
C GLU A 243 -31.54 -0.44 35.99
N LYS A 244 -32.44 -1.24 36.54
CA LYS A 244 -33.76 -1.47 35.94
C LYS A 244 -34.70 -0.36 36.39
N LYS A 245 -35.23 0.38 35.42
CA LYS A 245 -36.20 1.48 35.62
C LYS A 245 -37.51 1.15 34.96
N HIS A 246 -38.58 1.66 35.56
CA HIS A 246 -39.90 1.60 35.00
C HIS A 246 -40.13 2.82 34.15
N ILE A 247 -40.45 2.62 32.88
CA ILE A 247 -40.62 3.72 31.90
C ILE A 247 -41.99 3.68 31.24
N PHE A 248 -42.51 4.86 30.95
CA PHE A 248 -43.71 4.99 30.15
C PHE A 248 -43.27 5.22 28.69
N TYR A 249 -43.54 4.24 27.84
CA TYR A 249 -43.13 4.23 26.46
C TYR A 249 -44.23 4.67 25.50
N LYS A 250 -43.94 5.54 24.56
CA LYS A 250 -44.79 5.92 23.44
C LYS A 250 -44.11 5.69 22.12
N ALA A 251 -44.64 4.79 21.29
CA ALA A 251 -44.00 4.44 20.03
C ALA A 251 -44.06 5.60 19.01
N LYS A 252 -42.90 5.99 18.48
CA LYS A 252 -42.78 7.09 17.47
C LYS A 252 -43.57 6.85 16.16
N LYS A 253 -43.87 5.58 15.81
CA LYS A 253 -44.54 5.18 14.55
C LYS A 253 -45.93 4.54 14.70
N SER A 254 -46.39 4.34 15.90
CA SER A 254 -47.74 3.84 16.18
C SER A 254 -48.30 4.54 17.42
N ASN A 255 -49.60 4.71 17.52
CA ASN A 255 -50.22 5.37 18.71
C ASN A 255 -50.25 4.46 19.95
N GLN A 256 -49.43 3.42 20.03
CA GLN A 256 -49.35 2.53 21.17
C GLN A 256 -48.46 3.15 22.24
N ALA A 257 -49.00 3.20 23.46
CA ALA A 257 -48.29 3.60 24.67
C ALA A 257 -48.41 2.45 25.68
N GLY A 258 -47.39 2.20 26.47
CA GLY A 258 -47.36 1.16 27.46
C GLY A 258 -46.31 1.39 28.50
N GLU A 259 -46.41 0.69 29.61
CA GLU A 259 -45.42 0.68 30.70
C GLU A 259 -44.47 -0.50 30.47
N LEU A 260 -43.17 -0.28 30.66
CA LEU A 260 -42.10 -1.26 30.42
C LEU A 260 -40.99 -1.08 31.47
N ASP A 261 -40.57 -2.17 32.01
CA ASP A 261 -39.34 -2.22 32.80
C ASP A 261 -38.15 -2.42 31.90
N PHE A 262 -37.23 -1.46 31.83
CA PHE A 262 -36.04 -1.53 30.99
C PHE A 262 -34.78 -1.25 31.80
N THR A 263 -33.67 -1.94 31.48
CA THR A 263 -32.38 -1.74 32.13
C THR A 263 -31.63 -0.60 31.45
N TYR A 264 -31.14 0.33 32.25
CA TYR A 264 -30.25 1.39 31.80
C TYR A 264 -28.88 0.83 31.35
N TYR A 265 -28.42 1.25 30.22
CA TYR A 265 -27.07 0.96 29.71
C TYR A 265 -26.40 2.26 29.28
N ASN A 266 -25.35 2.64 29.99
CA ASN A 266 -24.60 3.84 29.69
C ASN A 266 -23.95 3.80 28.30
N ALA A 267 -23.47 4.94 27.81
CA ALA A 267 -22.95 5.07 26.45
C ALA A 267 -21.70 4.19 26.21
N VAL A 268 -20.79 4.13 27.18
CA VAL A 268 -19.57 3.29 27.10
C VAL A 268 -19.93 1.81 27.04
N TYR A 269 -20.77 1.34 27.97
CA TYR A 269 -21.21 -0.06 27.97
C TYR A 269 -21.95 -0.45 26.70
N THR A 270 -22.70 0.47 26.11
CA THR A 270 -23.41 0.23 24.85
C THR A 270 -22.42 -0.13 23.73
N VAL A 271 -21.30 0.58 23.62
CA VAL A 271 -20.25 0.31 22.63
C VAL A 271 -19.52 -0.99 22.96
N GLU A 272 -19.11 -1.20 24.22
CA GLU A 272 -18.42 -2.42 24.66
C GLU A 272 -19.25 -3.68 24.41
N ASN A 273 -20.55 -3.64 24.77
CA ASN A 273 -21.47 -4.73 24.55
C ASN A 273 -21.73 -5.00 23.06
N ALA A 274 -21.79 -3.93 22.24
CA ALA A 274 -21.89 -4.07 20.80
C ALA A 274 -20.62 -4.71 20.23
N LEU A 275 -19.43 -4.27 20.66
CA LEU A 275 -18.14 -4.84 20.24
C LEU A 275 -18.04 -6.33 20.59
N ALA A 276 -18.44 -6.72 21.80
CA ALA A 276 -18.42 -8.11 22.25
C ALA A 276 -19.36 -9.03 21.43
N LYS A 277 -20.38 -8.48 20.78
CA LYS A 277 -21.37 -9.20 19.96
C LYS A 277 -21.11 -9.14 18.45
N VAL A 278 -20.07 -8.45 18.00
CA VAL A 278 -19.72 -8.37 16.58
C VAL A 278 -19.37 -9.75 16.03
N LYS A 279 -20.03 -10.15 14.96
CA LYS A 279 -19.80 -11.42 14.26
C LYS A 279 -19.34 -11.26 12.81
N ASP A 280 -19.53 -10.08 12.25
CA ASP A 280 -19.25 -9.80 10.85
C ASP A 280 -18.61 -8.41 10.67
N GLU A 281 -18.08 -8.16 9.48
CA GLU A 281 -17.43 -6.91 9.13
C GLU A 281 -18.39 -5.70 9.16
N LYS A 282 -19.67 -5.92 8.81
CA LYS A 282 -20.69 -4.86 8.85
C LYS A 282 -20.96 -4.43 10.30
N GLY A 283 -21.02 -5.38 11.22
CA GLY A 283 -21.11 -5.12 12.66
C GLY A 283 -19.92 -4.34 13.16
N MET A 284 -18.70 -4.74 12.73
CA MET A 284 -17.46 -4.05 13.13
C MET A 284 -17.45 -2.59 12.66
N LYS A 285 -17.76 -2.30 11.40
CA LYS A 285 -17.83 -0.91 10.87
C LYS A 285 -18.81 0.00 11.60
N ARG A 286 -19.86 -0.58 12.23
CA ARG A 286 -20.83 0.20 13.02
C ARG A 286 -20.29 0.58 14.39
N VAL A 287 -19.43 -0.25 14.98
CA VAL A 287 -18.85 -0.02 16.31
C VAL A 287 -17.53 0.74 16.22
N GLU A 288 -16.74 0.50 15.17
CA GLU A 288 -15.38 1.02 15.00
C GLU A 288 -15.29 2.55 15.10
N LYS A 289 -16.32 3.27 14.65
CA LYS A 289 -16.38 4.74 14.76
C LYS A 289 -16.42 5.28 16.18
N PHE A 290 -16.66 4.43 17.18
CA PHE A 290 -16.68 4.78 18.60
C PHE A 290 -15.46 4.25 19.35
N LEU A 291 -14.49 3.66 18.63
CA LEU A 291 -13.30 3.06 19.21
C LEU A 291 -12.07 3.82 18.81
N LYS A 292 -11.14 3.97 19.74
CA LYS A 292 -9.77 4.38 19.48
C LYS A 292 -8.81 3.24 19.80
N GLU A 293 -7.73 3.17 19.05
CA GLU A 293 -6.66 2.23 19.30
C GLU A 293 -5.59 2.90 20.16
N GLU A 294 -5.32 2.33 21.33
CA GLU A 294 -4.34 2.84 22.27
C GLU A 294 -3.27 1.78 22.57
N THR A 295 -2.05 2.25 22.88
CA THR A 295 -0.99 1.37 23.33
C THR A 295 -1.44 0.58 24.55
N CYS A 296 -1.23 -0.74 24.55
CA CYS A 296 -1.63 -1.60 25.66
C CYS A 296 -0.96 -1.14 26.95
N PRO A 297 -1.70 -0.75 28.01
CA PRO A 297 -1.13 -0.23 29.24
C PRO A 297 -0.36 -1.27 30.06
N GLU A 298 -0.65 -2.58 29.87
CA GLU A 298 0.05 -3.66 30.58
C GLU A 298 1.44 -3.93 30.01
N CYS A 299 1.55 -4.01 28.68
CA CYS A 299 2.84 -4.33 28.04
C CYS A 299 3.56 -3.11 27.46
N GLY A 300 2.98 -1.90 27.51
CA GLY A 300 3.58 -0.68 26.94
C GLY A 300 3.92 -0.81 25.45
N GLY A 301 3.08 -1.55 24.68
CA GLY A 301 3.29 -1.79 23.27
C GLY A 301 4.27 -2.90 22.91
N SER A 302 4.97 -3.51 23.88
CA SER A 302 5.97 -4.57 23.64
C SER A 302 5.38 -5.88 23.13
N ARG A 303 4.05 -6.08 23.24
CA ARG A 303 3.32 -7.31 22.87
C ARG A 303 3.60 -8.49 23.80
N LEU A 304 4.62 -8.41 24.63
CA LEU A 304 5.16 -9.47 25.47
C LEU A 304 4.60 -9.44 26.90
N SER A 305 4.43 -10.61 27.50
CA SER A 305 4.15 -10.78 28.92
C SER A 305 5.36 -10.39 29.77
N ASP A 306 5.16 -10.15 31.07
CA ASP A 306 6.26 -9.84 32.01
C ASP A 306 7.31 -10.95 32.05
N ARG A 307 6.90 -12.22 31.98
CA ARG A 307 7.82 -13.34 31.94
C ARG A 307 8.69 -13.33 30.67
N ALA A 308 8.12 -12.96 29.54
CA ALA A 308 8.86 -12.86 28.28
C ALA A 308 9.77 -11.62 28.19
N ARG A 309 9.48 -10.55 28.93
CA ARG A 309 10.34 -9.36 29.05
C ARG A 309 11.43 -9.50 30.11
N ALA A 310 11.30 -10.44 31.04
CA ALA A 310 12.23 -10.60 32.15
C ALA A 310 13.68 -10.92 31.75
N PRO A 311 13.97 -11.82 30.74
CA PRO A 311 15.34 -12.12 30.38
C PRO A 311 16.11 -10.88 29.91
N LYS A 312 17.37 -10.74 30.34
CA LYS A 312 18.26 -9.63 29.98
C LYS A 312 19.54 -10.13 29.34
N LEU A 313 19.86 -9.65 28.13
CA LEU A 313 21.09 -9.89 27.42
C LEU A 313 21.85 -8.60 27.28
N ARG A 314 23.13 -8.53 27.74
CA ARG A 314 23.88 -7.28 27.87
C ARG A 314 23.09 -6.16 28.56
N GLY A 315 22.30 -6.52 29.58
CA GLY A 315 21.54 -5.59 30.42
C GLY A 315 20.19 -5.13 29.88
N ILE A 316 19.85 -5.40 28.61
CA ILE A 316 18.56 -5.02 28.02
C ILE A 316 17.65 -6.21 27.81
N SER A 317 16.34 -5.95 27.83
CA SER A 317 15.28 -6.94 27.59
C SER A 317 15.01 -7.15 26.09
N LEU A 318 14.29 -8.22 25.75
CA LEU A 318 13.93 -8.54 24.38
C LEU A 318 13.13 -7.41 23.69
N ASP A 319 12.22 -6.76 24.39
CA ASP A 319 11.42 -5.67 23.85
C ASP A 319 12.27 -4.40 23.62
N GLU A 320 13.23 -4.10 24.49
CA GLU A 320 14.18 -3.01 24.30
C GLU A 320 15.04 -3.26 23.06
N ALA A 321 15.56 -4.48 22.88
CA ALA A 321 16.30 -4.86 21.69
C ALA A 321 15.45 -4.79 20.40
N CYS A 322 14.17 -5.18 20.47
CA CYS A 322 13.25 -5.09 19.33
C CYS A 322 12.90 -3.64 18.92
N ARG A 323 13.11 -2.66 19.79
CA ARG A 323 12.89 -1.23 19.51
C ARG A 323 14.07 -0.58 18.79
N MET A 324 15.26 -1.17 18.90
CA MET A 324 16.42 -0.71 18.13
C MET A 324 16.16 -0.80 16.63
N THR A 325 16.71 0.12 15.88
CA THR A 325 16.77 -0.02 14.42
C THR A 325 17.61 -1.24 14.06
N LEU A 326 17.38 -1.82 12.89
CA LEU A 326 18.14 -2.99 12.45
C LEU A 326 19.65 -2.71 12.42
N GLY A 327 20.06 -1.49 12.02
CA GLY A 327 21.47 -1.07 12.02
C GLY A 327 22.08 -1.06 13.42
N GLU A 328 21.38 -0.47 14.41
CA GLU A 328 21.81 -0.46 15.82
C GLU A 328 21.84 -1.87 16.40
N LEU A 329 20.81 -2.68 16.10
CA LEU A 329 20.69 -4.03 16.60
C LEU A 329 21.82 -4.93 16.09
N VAL A 330 22.23 -4.80 14.82
CA VAL A 330 23.38 -5.54 14.26
C VAL A 330 24.68 -5.18 14.99
N GLY A 331 24.90 -3.89 15.25
CA GLY A 331 26.05 -3.43 16.03
C GLY A 331 26.01 -3.95 17.48
N TRP A 332 24.84 -3.95 18.09
CA TRP A 332 24.66 -4.49 19.46
C TRP A 332 24.89 -6.00 19.53
N VAL A 333 24.36 -6.76 18.55
CA VAL A 333 24.53 -8.23 18.45
C VAL A 333 25.99 -8.60 18.28
N ALA A 334 26.78 -7.81 17.54
CA ALA A 334 28.20 -8.06 17.35
C ALA A 334 29.00 -8.16 18.68
N GLY A 335 28.59 -7.43 19.69
CA GLY A 335 29.24 -7.45 21.01
C GLY A 335 28.64 -8.48 22.00
N VAL A 336 27.69 -9.33 21.59
CA VAL A 336 27.09 -10.35 22.46
C VAL A 336 28.09 -11.43 22.87
N PRO A 337 28.88 -12.04 21.97
CA PRO A 337 29.82 -13.10 22.34
C PRO A 337 30.83 -12.66 23.41
N GLU A 338 31.37 -11.44 23.28
CA GLU A 338 32.38 -10.92 24.21
C GLU A 338 31.84 -10.65 25.62
N SER A 339 30.51 -10.42 25.73
CA SER A 339 29.83 -10.17 27.01
C SER A 339 29.55 -11.44 27.82
N LEU A 340 29.86 -12.62 27.28
CA LEU A 340 29.52 -13.93 27.83
C LEU A 340 30.76 -14.64 28.37
N PRO A 341 30.59 -15.61 29.31
CA PRO A 341 31.66 -16.52 29.72
C PRO A 341 32.31 -17.21 28.51
N GLU A 342 33.60 -17.46 28.63
CA GLU A 342 34.42 -17.99 27.51
C GLU A 342 33.85 -19.31 26.92
N GLU A 343 33.36 -20.19 27.78
CA GLU A 343 32.75 -21.45 27.39
C GLU A 343 31.46 -21.32 26.57
N MET A 344 30.76 -20.17 26.63
CA MET A 344 29.55 -19.93 25.86
C MET A 344 29.77 -19.22 24.53
N ARG A 345 30.94 -18.60 24.34
CA ARG A 345 31.25 -17.80 23.14
C ARG A 345 31.08 -18.54 21.81
N PRO A 346 31.57 -19.81 21.65
CA PRO A 346 31.41 -20.50 20.36
C PRO A 346 29.96 -20.70 19.93
N MET A 347 29.06 -20.91 20.90
CA MET A 347 27.62 -21.03 20.62
C MET A 347 27.03 -19.65 20.29
N ALA A 348 27.41 -18.62 21.05
CA ALA A 348 26.97 -17.24 20.85
C ALA A 348 27.38 -16.72 19.46
N GLU A 349 28.63 -16.93 19.06
CA GLU A 349 29.16 -16.56 17.75
C GLU A 349 28.31 -17.13 16.61
N ARG A 350 28.01 -18.42 16.64
CA ARG A 350 27.18 -19.07 15.60
C ARG A 350 25.78 -18.49 15.50
N ILE A 351 25.14 -18.20 16.64
CA ILE A 351 23.79 -17.62 16.64
C ILE A 351 23.85 -16.17 16.14
N CYS A 352 24.84 -15.39 16.57
CA CYS A 352 25.06 -13.99 16.16
C CYS A 352 25.40 -13.89 14.67
N GLU A 353 26.28 -14.75 14.15
CA GLU A 353 26.64 -14.82 12.72
C GLU A 353 25.42 -15.10 11.85
N SER A 354 24.56 -16.06 12.26
CA SER A 354 23.32 -16.38 11.55
C SER A 354 22.39 -15.18 11.50
N PHE A 355 22.22 -14.45 12.60
CA PHE A 355 21.44 -13.21 12.65
C PHE A 355 22.04 -12.13 11.75
N GLN A 356 23.34 -11.85 11.88
CA GLN A 356 24.03 -10.82 11.13
C GLN A 356 24.00 -11.07 9.62
N SER A 357 24.18 -12.34 9.19
CA SER A 357 24.11 -12.70 7.77
C SER A 357 22.72 -12.42 7.19
N ALA A 358 21.65 -12.74 7.92
CA ALA A 358 20.28 -12.45 7.49
C ALA A 358 19.98 -10.93 7.53
N ALA A 359 20.48 -10.22 8.53
CA ALA A 359 20.27 -8.79 8.70
C ALA A 359 21.00 -7.96 7.64
N ARG A 360 22.21 -8.37 7.23
CA ARG A 360 23.02 -7.66 6.23
C ARG A 360 22.25 -7.46 4.93
N ARG A 361 21.60 -8.50 4.42
CA ARG A 361 20.80 -8.40 3.18
C ARG A 361 19.65 -7.39 3.28
N LEU A 362 19.01 -7.31 4.44
CA LEU A 362 17.98 -6.30 4.69
C LEU A 362 18.57 -4.89 4.73
N MET A 363 19.77 -4.75 5.29
CA MET A 363 20.49 -3.47 5.30
C MET A 363 20.90 -3.03 3.89
N ASP A 364 21.40 -3.96 3.08
CA ASP A 364 21.77 -3.72 1.67
C ASP A 364 20.54 -3.26 0.85
N LEU A 365 19.35 -3.79 1.18
CA LEU A 365 18.08 -3.34 0.61
C LEU A 365 17.54 -2.03 1.23
N GLY A 366 18.33 -1.33 2.04
CA GLY A 366 17.97 -0.03 2.61
C GLY A 366 16.93 -0.08 3.72
N LEU A 367 16.81 -1.20 4.46
CA LEU A 367 15.86 -1.36 5.57
C LEU A 367 16.52 -1.23 6.95
N SER A 368 17.72 -0.64 7.03
CA SER A 368 18.49 -0.50 8.27
C SER A 368 17.79 0.33 9.35
N TYR A 369 16.90 1.23 8.97
CA TYR A 369 16.16 2.12 9.86
C TYR A 369 14.93 1.50 10.51
N LEU A 370 14.47 0.33 10.04
CA LEU A 370 13.31 -0.36 10.60
C LEU A 370 13.67 -1.10 11.88
N SER A 371 12.78 -1.03 12.87
CA SER A 371 12.89 -1.81 14.10
C SER A 371 12.10 -3.14 14.00
N LEU A 372 12.54 -4.18 14.73
CA LEU A 372 11.90 -5.50 14.67
C LEU A 372 10.46 -5.49 15.17
N ASN A 373 10.09 -4.56 16.05
CA ASN A 373 8.73 -4.42 16.58
C ASN A 373 7.81 -3.61 15.65
N ARG A 374 8.32 -3.00 14.57
CA ARG A 374 7.50 -2.25 13.63
C ARG A 374 6.38 -3.13 13.09
N ALA A 375 5.13 -2.70 13.22
CA ALA A 375 3.98 -3.44 12.72
C ALA A 375 4.07 -3.59 11.20
N ALA A 376 3.94 -4.80 10.67
CA ALA A 376 4.09 -5.06 9.24
C ALA A 376 2.99 -4.40 8.38
N SER A 377 1.84 -4.10 8.98
CA SER A 377 0.76 -3.33 8.34
C SER A 377 1.12 -1.86 8.10
N THR A 378 2.08 -1.30 8.85
CA THR A 378 2.55 0.09 8.71
C THR A 378 3.71 0.24 7.75
N LEU A 379 4.20 -0.86 7.18
CA LEU A 379 5.25 -0.82 6.17
C LEU A 379 4.68 -0.37 4.82
N SER A 380 5.44 0.44 4.11
CA SER A 380 5.13 0.80 2.72
C SER A 380 5.13 -0.45 1.81
N THR A 381 4.58 -0.32 0.63
CA THR A 381 4.56 -1.42 -0.36
C THR A 381 5.97 -1.88 -0.71
N GLY A 382 6.89 -0.95 -0.98
CA GLY A 382 8.28 -1.25 -1.28
C GLY A 382 9.03 -1.87 -0.08
N GLU A 383 8.80 -1.43 1.16
CA GLU A 383 9.39 -2.05 2.36
C GLU A 383 8.91 -3.51 2.52
N ARG A 384 7.62 -3.77 2.31
CA ARG A 384 7.08 -5.14 2.35
C ARG A 384 7.67 -6.03 1.26
N GLN A 385 7.81 -5.52 0.05
CA GLN A 385 8.40 -6.26 -1.07
C GLN A 385 9.87 -6.61 -0.80
N ARG A 386 10.67 -5.64 -0.34
CA ARG A 386 12.08 -5.86 0.04
C ARG A 386 12.24 -6.85 1.19
N MET A 387 11.36 -6.78 2.18
CA MET A 387 11.31 -7.75 3.28
C MET A 387 11.06 -9.18 2.75
N GLN A 388 10.13 -9.34 1.80
CA GLN A 388 9.86 -10.63 1.17
C GLN A 388 11.04 -11.11 0.32
N LEU A 389 11.70 -10.23 -0.43
CA LEU A 389 12.88 -10.54 -1.23
C LEU A 389 14.02 -11.06 -0.34
N ALA A 390 14.35 -10.33 0.73
CA ALA A 390 15.39 -10.74 1.67
C ALA A 390 15.10 -12.12 2.30
N ARG A 391 13.82 -12.42 2.56
CA ARG A 391 13.39 -13.74 3.06
C ARG A 391 13.57 -14.84 2.01
N ALA A 392 13.19 -14.56 0.76
CA ALA A 392 13.31 -15.52 -0.33
C ALA A 392 14.77 -15.95 -0.57
N VAL A 393 15.69 -14.97 -0.59
CA VAL A 393 17.13 -15.22 -0.80
C VAL A 393 17.79 -15.93 0.37
N ARG A 394 17.29 -15.78 1.59
CA ARG A 394 17.85 -16.43 2.78
C ARG A 394 17.88 -17.96 2.67
N ASN A 395 16.91 -18.55 1.99
CA ASN A 395 16.73 -20.01 1.97
C ASN A 395 17.75 -20.77 1.10
N ARG A 396 18.63 -20.08 0.36
CA ARG A 396 19.66 -20.65 -0.53
C ARG A 396 19.16 -21.84 -1.35
N THR A 397 17.97 -21.68 -1.92
CA THR A 397 17.40 -22.66 -2.86
C THR A 397 18.17 -22.58 -4.17
N THR A 398 18.27 -23.70 -4.87
CA THR A 398 18.90 -23.80 -6.19
C THR A 398 17.91 -24.31 -7.23
N GLY A 399 18.06 -23.91 -8.48
CA GLY A 399 17.20 -24.36 -9.58
C GLY A 399 15.77 -23.78 -9.52
N VAL A 400 15.60 -22.59 -8.95
CA VAL A 400 14.31 -21.87 -8.83
C VAL A 400 14.30 -20.69 -9.78
N LEU A 401 13.14 -20.42 -10.38
CA LEU A 401 12.86 -19.19 -11.11
C LEU A 401 12.26 -18.16 -10.16
N TYR A 402 12.99 -17.10 -9.86
CA TYR A 402 12.49 -15.94 -9.11
C TYR A 402 11.89 -14.93 -10.07
N VAL A 403 10.61 -14.66 -9.94
CA VAL A 403 9.90 -13.63 -10.72
C VAL A 403 9.74 -12.40 -9.84
N LEU A 404 10.44 -11.33 -10.17
CA LEU A 404 10.44 -10.06 -9.46
C LEU A 404 9.62 -9.04 -10.25
N ASP A 405 8.48 -8.63 -9.69
CA ASP A 405 7.57 -7.69 -10.34
C ASP A 405 7.76 -6.29 -9.75
N GLU A 406 8.44 -5.42 -10.51
CA GLU A 406 8.80 -4.04 -10.15
C GLU A 406 9.50 -3.92 -8.77
N PRO A 407 10.62 -4.64 -8.54
CA PRO A 407 11.29 -4.61 -7.25
C PRO A 407 11.99 -3.28 -6.93
N SER A 408 12.15 -2.38 -7.91
CA SER A 408 12.71 -1.04 -7.75
C SER A 408 11.73 -0.03 -7.13
N ILE A 409 10.45 -0.38 -6.96
CA ILE A 409 9.41 0.54 -6.49
C ILE A 409 9.81 1.23 -5.18
N GLY A 410 9.76 2.58 -5.20
CA GLY A 410 10.06 3.42 -4.03
C GLY A 410 11.50 3.28 -3.52
N LEU A 411 12.41 2.76 -4.37
CA LEU A 411 13.83 2.72 -4.09
C LEU A 411 14.51 4.02 -4.51
N HIS A 412 15.29 4.55 -3.59
CA HIS A 412 16.28 5.56 -3.94
C HIS A 412 17.41 4.91 -4.78
N PRO A 413 18.01 5.60 -5.75
CA PRO A 413 19.10 5.05 -6.57
C PRO A 413 20.23 4.37 -5.79
N SER A 414 20.59 4.87 -4.60
CA SER A 414 21.59 4.23 -3.73
C SER A 414 21.19 2.84 -3.25
N ASN A 415 19.90 2.50 -3.18
CA ASN A 415 19.41 1.20 -2.74
C ASN A 415 19.26 0.20 -3.90
N ILE A 416 19.24 0.67 -5.15
CA ILE A 416 19.25 -0.19 -6.34
C ILE A 416 20.53 -1.04 -6.39
N VAL A 417 21.67 -0.49 -5.95
CA VAL A 417 22.94 -1.21 -5.86
C VAL A 417 22.80 -2.46 -4.96
N GLY A 418 22.15 -2.34 -3.81
CA GLY A 418 21.90 -3.48 -2.91
C GLY A 418 20.92 -4.50 -3.52
N LEU A 419 19.91 -4.04 -4.25
CA LEU A 419 18.97 -4.93 -4.97
C LEU A 419 19.69 -5.72 -6.05
N ASN A 420 20.58 -5.09 -6.82
CA ASN A 420 21.40 -5.73 -7.83
C ASN A 420 22.30 -6.80 -7.22
N ALA A 421 22.96 -6.52 -6.09
CA ALA A 421 23.76 -7.51 -5.36
C ALA A 421 22.92 -8.73 -4.94
N VAL A 422 21.71 -8.53 -4.49
CA VAL A 422 20.79 -9.63 -4.13
C VAL A 422 20.41 -10.49 -5.34
N MET A 423 20.19 -9.89 -6.52
CA MET A 423 19.91 -10.64 -7.75
C MET A 423 21.12 -11.46 -8.20
N HIS A 424 22.33 -10.90 -8.13
CA HIS A 424 23.56 -11.63 -8.42
C HIS A 424 23.81 -12.78 -7.43
N ASP A 425 23.51 -12.61 -6.15
CA ASP A 425 23.55 -13.69 -5.15
C ASP A 425 22.62 -14.86 -5.54
N LEU A 426 21.40 -14.56 -6.02
CA LEU A 426 20.46 -15.59 -6.50
C LEU A 426 21.02 -16.38 -7.69
N ILE A 427 21.64 -15.67 -8.64
CA ILE A 427 22.30 -16.33 -9.79
C ILE A 427 23.50 -17.20 -9.32
N ALA A 428 24.32 -16.66 -8.42
CA ALA A 428 25.46 -17.40 -7.88
C ALA A 428 25.04 -18.68 -7.12
N ASP A 429 23.88 -18.68 -6.49
CA ASP A 429 23.26 -19.85 -5.86
C ASP A 429 22.61 -20.82 -6.88
N GLY A 430 22.75 -20.60 -8.21
CA GLY A 430 22.26 -21.48 -9.28
C GLY A 430 20.77 -21.34 -9.59
N ASN A 431 20.22 -20.15 -9.42
CA ASN A 431 18.83 -19.81 -9.75
C ASN A 431 18.72 -18.99 -11.04
N SER A 432 17.51 -18.75 -11.48
CA SER A 432 17.19 -17.83 -12.58
C SER A 432 16.36 -16.67 -12.03
N VAL A 433 16.61 -15.45 -12.50
CA VAL A 433 15.87 -14.25 -12.12
C VAL A 433 15.15 -13.69 -13.34
N LEU A 434 13.84 -13.53 -13.24
CA LEU A 434 13.01 -12.83 -14.20
C LEU A 434 12.56 -11.52 -13.58
N LEU A 435 13.03 -10.42 -14.12
CA LEU A 435 12.84 -9.09 -13.63
C LEU A 435 11.85 -8.34 -14.53
N VAL A 436 10.70 -7.96 -14.02
CA VAL A 436 9.81 -6.99 -14.68
C VAL A 436 10.09 -5.65 -14.05
N ASP A 437 10.66 -4.72 -14.80
CA ASP A 437 10.94 -3.38 -14.27
C ASP A 437 10.97 -2.33 -15.38
N HIS A 438 10.93 -1.08 -14.99
CA HIS A 438 11.00 0.09 -15.86
C HIS A 438 12.25 0.93 -15.62
N ASP A 439 12.89 0.78 -14.46
CA ASP A 439 14.07 1.51 -14.07
C ASP A 439 15.27 1.04 -14.90
N THR A 440 15.86 1.97 -15.64
CA THR A 440 17.01 1.69 -16.51
C THR A 440 18.27 1.31 -15.73
N GLN A 441 18.41 1.71 -14.45
CA GLN A 441 19.57 1.34 -13.63
C GLN A 441 19.55 -0.16 -13.29
N ILE A 442 18.37 -0.70 -12.99
CA ILE A 442 18.24 -2.13 -12.70
C ILE A 442 18.21 -2.97 -13.98
N LEU A 443 17.59 -2.48 -15.05
CA LEU A 443 17.56 -3.19 -16.34
C LEU A 443 18.96 -3.35 -16.95
N LYS A 444 19.87 -2.42 -16.69
CA LYS A 444 21.28 -2.51 -17.13
C LYS A 444 22.08 -3.65 -16.50
N GLU A 445 21.58 -4.24 -15.42
CA GLU A 445 22.19 -5.43 -14.80
C GLU A 445 21.68 -6.75 -15.41
N SER A 446 20.73 -6.69 -16.34
CA SER A 446 20.20 -7.88 -17.00
C SER A 446 21.19 -8.46 -18.02
N ASP A 447 21.35 -9.78 -18.02
CA ASP A 447 22.10 -10.50 -19.06
C ASP A 447 21.34 -10.54 -20.39
N TRP A 448 20.00 -10.49 -20.31
CA TRP A 448 19.10 -10.61 -21.44
C TRP A 448 17.86 -9.76 -21.21
N ILE A 449 17.40 -9.08 -22.24
CA ILE A 449 16.17 -8.27 -22.22
C ILE A 449 15.14 -8.87 -23.17
N ILE A 450 13.89 -8.91 -22.75
CA ILE A 450 12.71 -9.21 -23.57
C ILE A 450 11.84 -7.97 -23.53
N GLU A 451 11.66 -7.30 -24.65
CA GLU A 451 10.85 -6.09 -24.73
C GLU A 451 9.47 -6.39 -25.29
N MET A 452 8.44 -6.01 -24.53
CA MET A 452 7.03 -6.19 -24.87
C MET A 452 6.45 -4.89 -25.44
N GLY A 453 5.64 -4.99 -26.46
CA GLY A 453 5.03 -3.82 -27.09
C GLY A 453 4.23 -4.18 -28.35
N PRO A 454 4.16 -3.26 -29.34
CA PRO A 454 4.73 -1.91 -29.29
C PRO A 454 3.93 -0.91 -28.44
N GLU A 455 2.64 -1.19 -28.20
CA GLU A 455 1.70 -0.32 -27.51
C GLU A 455 1.12 -1.01 -26.28
N ALA A 456 0.23 -0.30 -25.61
CA ALA A 456 -0.54 -0.83 -24.49
C ALA A 456 -1.83 -1.53 -24.97
N GLY A 457 -2.42 -2.39 -24.11
CA GLY A 457 -3.73 -3.00 -24.35
C GLY A 457 -3.85 -3.81 -25.63
N ALA A 458 -4.80 -3.46 -26.50
CA ALA A 458 -5.08 -4.22 -27.72
C ALA A 458 -3.94 -4.14 -28.78
N GLY A 459 -3.18 -3.05 -28.79
CA GLY A 459 -2.02 -2.87 -29.66
C GLY A 459 -0.72 -3.50 -29.13
N GLY A 460 -0.73 -3.96 -27.88
CA GLY A 460 0.39 -4.62 -27.24
C GLY A 460 0.37 -6.15 -27.34
N GLY A 461 1.10 -6.80 -26.45
CA GLY A 461 1.10 -8.25 -26.32
C GLY A 461 2.04 -8.98 -27.27
N HIS A 462 2.96 -8.28 -27.92
CA HIS A 462 3.99 -8.85 -28.76
C HIS A 462 5.38 -8.70 -28.15
N VAL A 463 6.30 -9.60 -28.48
CA VAL A 463 7.74 -9.41 -28.27
C VAL A 463 8.27 -8.59 -29.41
N ILE A 464 8.71 -7.35 -29.17
CA ILE A 464 9.21 -6.42 -30.22
C ILE A 464 10.73 -6.47 -30.40
N ALA A 465 11.42 -6.82 -29.29
CA ALA A 465 12.88 -7.01 -29.30
C ALA A 465 13.28 -8.00 -28.20
N GLN A 466 14.35 -8.74 -28.42
CA GLN A 466 15.00 -9.54 -27.38
C GLN A 466 16.49 -9.68 -27.69
N GLY A 467 17.31 -9.76 -26.65
CA GLY A 467 18.75 -9.86 -26.80
C GLY A 467 19.52 -9.34 -25.58
N THR A 468 20.83 -9.27 -25.72
CA THR A 468 21.71 -8.60 -24.77
C THR A 468 21.50 -7.08 -24.80
N ILE A 469 21.95 -6.37 -23.77
CA ILE A 469 21.79 -4.91 -23.71
C ILE A 469 22.37 -4.20 -24.96
N PRO A 470 23.58 -4.55 -25.47
CA PRO A 470 24.07 -3.95 -26.70
C PRO A 470 23.17 -4.20 -27.93
N GLU A 471 22.63 -5.43 -28.06
CA GLU A 471 21.71 -5.75 -29.15
C GLU A 471 20.40 -4.97 -29.10
N ILE A 472 19.84 -4.82 -27.87
CA ILE A 472 18.64 -4.01 -27.64
C ILE A 472 18.91 -2.53 -27.92
N ALA A 473 20.06 -2.01 -27.52
CA ALA A 473 20.45 -0.61 -27.73
C ALA A 473 20.61 -0.23 -29.22
N GLU A 474 20.97 -1.19 -30.07
CA GLU A 474 21.10 -1.03 -31.53
C GLU A 474 19.82 -1.36 -32.29
N ASN A 475 18.85 -2.03 -31.65
CA ASN A 475 17.62 -2.44 -32.31
C ASN A 475 16.67 -1.25 -32.52
N LYS A 476 16.39 -0.91 -33.77
CA LYS A 476 15.50 0.22 -34.11
C LYS A 476 14.04 0.01 -33.69
N ALA A 477 13.61 -1.22 -33.47
CA ALA A 477 12.26 -1.53 -33.00
C ALA A 477 12.14 -1.38 -31.47
N SER A 478 13.27 -1.34 -30.78
CA SER A 478 13.29 -1.21 -29.30
C SER A 478 12.96 0.22 -28.86
N MET A 479 12.02 0.32 -27.94
CA MET A 479 11.61 1.59 -27.32
C MET A 479 12.47 1.91 -26.10
N ILE A 480 12.96 0.88 -25.36
CA ILE A 480 13.82 1.04 -24.19
C ILE A 480 15.31 1.22 -24.58
N GLY A 481 15.72 0.74 -25.75
CA GLY A 481 17.12 0.76 -26.20
C GLY A 481 17.80 2.13 -26.15
N PRO A 482 17.17 3.23 -26.60
CA PRO A 482 17.73 4.58 -26.48
C PRO A 482 18.05 5.00 -25.05
N PHE A 483 17.23 4.58 -24.07
CA PHE A 483 17.42 4.88 -22.65
C PHE A 483 18.53 4.01 -22.03
N LEU A 484 18.61 2.73 -22.40
CA LEU A 484 19.68 1.85 -21.96
C LEU A 484 21.06 2.30 -22.47
N SER A 485 21.11 2.83 -23.70
CA SER A 485 22.34 3.35 -24.32
C SER A 485 22.73 4.77 -23.89
N GLY A 486 21.86 5.45 -23.11
CA GLY A 486 22.06 6.85 -22.74
C GLY A 486 21.96 7.85 -23.90
N LYS A 487 21.41 7.44 -25.06
CA LYS A 487 21.17 8.30 -26.23
C LYS A 487 19.90 9.13 -26.11
N ALA A 488 18.96 8.72 -25.24
CA ALA A 488 17.74 9.48 -25.00
C ALA A 488 18.06 10.69 -24.11
N ASP A 489 17.57 11.86 -24.49
CA ASP A 489 17.79 13.09 -23.76
C ASP A 489 16.88 13.14 -22.51
N ALA A 490 17.49 13.32 -21.34
CA ALA A 490 16.79 13.41 -20.07
C ALA A 490 16.14 14.79 -19.82
N LYS A 491 16.49 15.82 -20.60
CA LYS A 491 15.92 17.18 -20.43
C LYS A 491 14.69 17.36 -21.32
N MET A 492 13.52 17.30 -20.70
CA MET A 492 12.22 17.22 -21.40
C MET A 492 11.33 18.43 -21.08
N ARG A 493 11.74 19.30 -20.16
CA ARG A 493 10.96 20.41 -19.66
C ARG A 493 11.80 21.70 -19.66
N LYS A 494 11.18 22.83 -19.96
CA LYS A 494 11.80 24.15 -19.79
C LYS A 494 11.72 24.53 -18.32
N GLN A 495 12.84 24.42 -17.62
CA GLN A 495 12.98 24.85 -16.25
C GLN A 495 12.97 26.36 -16.12
N THR A 496 12.51 26.86 -14.98
CA THR A 496 12.54 28.27 -14.62
C THR A 496 13.97 28.67 -14.25
N VAL A 497 14.41 29.84 -14.69
CA VAL A 497 15.72 30.39 -14.31
C VAL A 497 15.75 30.69 -12.80
N GLU A 498 16.90 30.51 -12.17
CA GLU A 498 17.09 30.62 -10.73
C GLU A 498 16.57 31.94 -10.13
N GLN A 499 16.79 33.06 -10.81
CA GLN A 499 16.35 34.39 -10.36
C GLN A 499 14.84 34.54 -10.29
N GLU A 500 14.09 33.72 -11.03
CA GLU A 500 12.62 33.78 -11.13
C GLU A 500 11.92 32.70 -10.30
N LEU A 501 12.68 31.82 -9.61
CA LEU A 501 12.09 30.72 -8.86
C LEU A 501 11.00 31.16 -7.89
N PHE A 502 11.26 32.17 -7.10
CA PHE A 502 10.35 32.69 -6.06
C PHE A 502 9.52 33.90 -6.50
N SER A 503 9.52 34.24 -7.78
CA SER A 503 8.83 35.43 -8.30
C SER A 503 7.30 35.40 -8.12
N MET A 504 6.69 34.20 -8.03
CA MET A 504 5.26 34.03 -7.79
C MET A 504 4.90 33.90 -6.31
N GLY A 505 5.86 34.05 -5.40
CA GLY A 505 5.68 33.90 -3.95
C GLY A 505 6.17 32.56 -3.43
N ILE A 506 5.95 32.35 -2.14
CA ILE A 506 6.41 31.15 -1.41
C ILE A 506 5.26 30.46 -0.69
N ILE A 507 5.45 29.18 -0.43
CA ILE A 507 4.76 28.43 0.63
C ILE A 507 5.81 28.20 1.71
N HIS A 508 5.62 28.82 2.88
CA HIS A 508 6.51 28.62 4.02
C HIS A 508 5.95 27.58 4.96
N LEU A 509 6.74 26.61 5.37
CA LEU A 509 6.39 25.57 6.35
C LEU A 509 7.40 25.58 7.48
N SER A 510 6.94 25.66 8.73
CA SER A 510 7.72 25.47 9.95
C SER A 510 7.06 24.41 10.83
N THR A 511 7.85 23.41 11.25
CA THR A 511 7.35 22.27 12.06
C THR A 511 8.18 22.04 13.31
N ASP A 512 7.54 21.45 14.32
CA ASP A 512 8.23 20.75 15.41
C ASP A 512 8.62 19.33 14.96
N SER A 513 9.22 18.57 15.89
CA SER A 513 9.54 17.16 15.64
C SER A 513 8.26 16.35 15.45
N ILE A 514 8.25 15.52 14.42
CA ILE A 514 7.21 14.52 14.17
C ILE A 514 7.86 13.20 13.73
N HIS A 515 7.61 12.12 14.44
CA HIS A 515 8.27 10.84 14.23
C HIS A 515 9.81 10.98 14.25
N THR A 516 10.48 10.66 13.14
CA THR A 516 11.92 10.84 12.97
C THR A 516 12.31 12.19 12.38
N VAL A 517 11.34 12.96 11.87
CA VAL A 517 11.59 14.29 11.30
C VAL A 517 11.89 15.27 12.42
N LYS A 518 13.02 15.93 12.33
CA LYS A 518 13.47 16.97 13.26
C LYS A 518 12.74 18.28 12.96
N PRO A 519 12.74 19.27 13.87
CA PRO A 519 12.19 20.58 13.56
C PRO A 519 12.82 21.14 12.28
N LEU A 520 11.99 21.58 11.36
CA LEU A 520 12.46 22.12 10.09
C LEU A 520 11.69 23.39 9.67
N GLU A 521 12.35 24.17 8.85
CA GLU A 521 11.79 25.31 8.12
C GLU A 521 12.13 25.18 6.65
N VAL A 522 11.16 25.43 5.78
CA VAL A 522 11.37 25.32 4.33
C VAL A 522 10.46 26.29 3.58
N ASP A 523 11.03 26.89 2.55
CA ASP A 523 10.34 27.72 1.57
C ASP A 523 10.21 26.97 0.25
N ILE A 524 8.99 26.83 -0.25
CA ILE A 524 8.65 26.14 -1.49
C ILE A 524 8.14 27.19 -2.49
N PRO A 525 8.74 27.29 -3.70
CA PRO A 525 8.34 28.27 -4.70
C PRO A 525 6.94 27.96 -5.25
N LYS A 526 6.08 28.97 -5.32
CA LYS A 526 4.75 28.87 -5.92
C LYS A 526 4.81 28.89 -7.45
N GLY A 527 3.84 28.21 -8.09
CA GLY A 527 3.75 28.15 -9.55
C GLY A 527 4.94 27.44 -10.21
N ARG A 528 5.57 26.50 -9.51
CA ARG A 528 6.75 25.77 -9.96
C ARG A 528 6.58 24.27 -9.69
N LEU A 529 7.43 23.48 -10.36
CA LEU A 529 7.60 22.06 -10.05
C LEU A 529 8.67 21.90 -8.97
N THR A 530 8.26 21.53 -7.76
CA THR A 530 9.17 21.20 -6.66
C THR A 530 9.18 19.71 -6.43
N VAL A 531 10.35 19.09 -6.39
CA VAL A 531 10.53 17.68 -6.05
C VAL A 531 11.11 17.53 -4.65
N VAL A 532 10.44 16.72 -3.81
CA VAL A 532 10.94 16.30 -2.51
C VAL A 532 11.49 14.90 -2.63
N THR A 533 12.81 14.76 -2.44
CA THR A 533 13.53 13.51 -2.61
C THR A 533 14.37 13.16 -1.37
N GLY A 534 15.14 12.09 -1.44
CA GLY A 534 16.04 11.61 -0.38
C GLY A 534 15.93 10.11 -0.17
N VAL A 535 16.84 9.52 0.59
CA VAL A 535 16.89 8.08 0.86
C VAL A 535 15.59 7.55 1.51
N SER A 536 15.36 6.24 1.40
CA SER A 536 14.19 5.61 2.02
C SER A 536 14.21 5.82 3.54
N GLY A 537 13.05 6.20 4.12
CA GLY A 537 12.93 6.49 5.55
C GLY A 537 13.51 7.83 6.01
N SER A 538 13.90 8.73 5.11
CA SER A 538 14.42 10.06 5.45
C SER A 538 13.37 11.07 5.94
N GLY A 539 12.08 10.73 5.86
CA GLY A 539 10.98 11.55 6.36
C GLY A 539 10.22 12.36 5.30
N LYS A 540 10.41 12.10 4.00
CA LYS A 540 9.72 12.78 2.89
C LYS A 540 8.20 12.76 3.04
N THR A 541 7.64 11.58 3.19
CA THR A 541 6.19 11.37 3.34
C THR A 541 5.66 12.11 4.57
N THR A 542 6.37 12.06 5.69
CA THR A 542 6.01 12.76 6.93
C THR A 542 6.04 14.28 6.73
N MET A 543 7.09 14.81 6.09
CA MET A 543 7.17 16.25 5.82
C MET A 543 6.04 16.72 4.89
N VAL A 544 5.77 15.97 3.81
CA VAL A 544 4.79 16.40 2.80
C VAL A 544 3.37 16.00 3.17
N LEU A 545 3.10 14.69 3.39
CA LEU A 545 1.74 14.18 3.55
C LEU A 545 1.18 14.34 4.97
N GLU A 546 2.06 14.34 5.98
CA GLU A 546 1.60 14.46 7.37
C GLU A 546 1.75 15.90 7.91
N SER A 547 2.58 16.76 7.30
CA SER A 547 2.79 18.13 7.77
C SER A 547 2.30 19.18 6.77
N LEU A 548 2.87 19.22 5.55
CA LEU A 548 2.55 20.25 4.55
C LEU A 548 1.09 20.17 4.09
N VAL A 549 0.62 19.01 3.67
CA VAL A 549 -0.74 18.84 3.13
C VAL A 549 -1.81 19.14 4.19
N PRO A 550 -1.77 18.55 5.42
CA PRO A 550 -2.75 18.87 6.46
C PRO A 550 -2.66 20.33 6.91
N GLY A 551 -1.45 20.92 6.95
CA GLY A 551 -1.27 22.34 7.26
C GLY A 551 -1.93 23.23 6.23
N LEU A 552 -1.71 23.00 4.94
CA LEU A 552 -2.35 23.73 3.84
C LEU A 552 -3.87 23.55 3.87
N GLN A 553 -4.37 22.33 4.11
CA GLN A 553 -5.81 22.06 4.23
C GLN A 553 -6.43 22.83 5.41
N ALA A 554 -5.75 22.91 6.55
CA ALA A 554 -6.22 23.67 7.69
C ALA A 554 -6.33 25.17 7.37
N VAL A 555 -5.33 25.77 6.71
CA VAL A 555 -5.36 27.18 6.32
C VAL A 555 -6.46 27.45 5.30
N THR A 556 -6.60 26.62 4.27
CA THR A 556 -7.61 26.82 3.22
C THR A 556 -9.05 26.61 3.69
N SER A 557 -9.26 25.75 4.70
CA SER A 557 -10.59 25.50 5.29
C SER A 557 -10.90 26.34 6.52
N GLY A 558 -9.94 27.14 7.02
CA GLY A 558 -10.05 27.88 8.28
C GLY A 558 -10.05 26.97 9.52
N GLY A 559 -9.47 25.76 9.40
CA GLY A 559 -9.38 24.78 10.46
C GLY A 559 -8.17 25.00 11.39
N LYS A 560 -8.05 24.15 12.40
CA LYS A 560 -6.92 24.15 13.34
C LYS A 560 -5.71 23.45 12.72
N LEU A 561 -4.53 24.06 12.85
CA LEU A 561 -3.27 23.42 12.44
C LEU A 561 -2.99 22.14 13.24
N PRO A 562 -2.39 21.12 12.62
CA PRO A 562 -1.84 19.98 13.35
C PRO A 562 -0.87 20.43 14.46
N ALA A 563 -0.85 19.75 15.59
CA ALA A 563 -0.11 20.17 16.78
C ALA A 563 1.41 20.35 16.55
N TYR A 564 1.96 19.64 15.60
CA TYR A 564 3.39 19.70 15.22
C TYR A 564 3.69 20.68 14.07
N VAL A 565 2.69 21.31 13.46
CA VAL A 565 2.89 22.39 12.48
C VAL A 565 2.84 23.71 13.21
N LYS A 566 4.01 24.35 13.36
CA LYS A 566 4.14 25.66 14.03
C LYS A 566 3.54 26.79 13.23
N ALA A 567 3.90 26.84 11.96
CA ALA A 567 3.42 27.85 11.04
C ALA A 567 3.37 27.31 9.61
N ILE A 568 2.38 27.77 8.86
CA ILE A 568 2.32 27.61 7.42
C ILE A 568 1.78 28.90 6.81
N GLN A 569 2.47 29.43 5.81
CA GLN A 569 2.04 30.58 5.05
C GLN A 569 1.93 30.22 3.58
N ALA A 570 0.76 30.39 3.01
CA ALA A 570 0.47 30.01 1.63
C ALA A 570 -0.55 30.99 1.01
N GLU A 571 -0.16 32.28 0.97
CA GLU A 571 -1.04 33.34 0.47
C GLU A 571 -1.52 33.04 -0.95
N GLY A 572 -2.82 33.18 -1.21
CA GLY A 572 -3.45 32.96 -2.50
C GLY A 572 -3.65 31.51 -2.90
N ILE A 573 -3.36 30.53 -2.03
CA ILE A 573 -3.71 29.12 -2.23
C ILE A 573 -5.09 28.87 -1.63
N THR A 574 -6.01 28.34 -2.43
CA THR A 574 -7.40 28.04 -2.02
C THR A 574 -7.72 26.54 -2.10
N HIS A 575 -6.96 25.78 -2.88
CA HIS A 575 -7.20 24.36 -3.09
C HIS A 575 -5.93 23.55 -2.92
N VAL A 576 -6.06 22.43 -2.19
CA VAL A 576 -4.99 21.43 -2.03
C VAL A 576 -5.48 20.08 -2.54
N LYS A 577 -4.77 19.52 -3.51
CA LYS A 577 -5.14 18.29 -4.20
C LYS A 577 -4.03 17.26 -4.04
N LEU A 578 -4.34 16.20 -3.29
CA LEU A 578 -3.43 15.08 -3.09
C LEU A 578 -3.73 13.98 -4.12
N ILE A 579 -2.70 13.59 -4.88
CA ILE A 579 -2.72 12.55 -5.88
C ILE A 579 -1.76 11.45 -5.42
N ASP A 580 -2.27 10.48 -4.72
CA ASP A 580 -1.51 9.35 -4.15
C ASP A 580 -1.91 8.01 -4.79
N ALA A 581 -1.12 6.96 -4.55
CA ALA A 581 -1.35 5.61 -5.06
C ALA A 581 -2.43 4.82 -4.30
N THR A 582 -3.19 5.45 -3.39
CA THR A 582 -4.29 4.76 -2.70
C THR A 582 -5.34 4.29 -3.71
N PRO A 583 -5.87 3.07 -3.55
CA PRO A 583 -6.88 2.55 -4.47
C PRO A 583 -8.07 3.50 -4.62
N ILE A 584 -8.50 3.68 -5.84
CA ILE A 584 -9.70 4.48 -6.15
C ILE A 584 -10.92 3.61 -5.91
N GLY A 585 -11.62 3.86 -4.81
CA GLY A 585 -12.86 3.15 -4.48
C GLY A 585 -12.64 1.69 -4.06
N ILE A 586 -13.34 1.27 -3.02
CA ILE A 586 -13.36 -0.12 -2.53
C ILE A 586 -14.48 -0.91 -3.24
N ASN A 587 -15.25 -0.24 -4.10
CA ASN A 587 -16.47 -0.80 -4.67
C ASN A 587 -16.24 -1.20 -6.13
N VAL A 588 -16.41 -2.48 -6.43
CA VAL A 588 -16.42 -3.05 -7.80
C VAL A 588 -17.37 -2.35 -8.77
N ARG A 589 -18.29 -1.52 -8.27
CA ARG A 589 -19.18 -0.69 -9.08
C ARG A 589 -18.57 0.62 -9.57
N SER A 590 -17.38 0.99 -9.11
CA SER A 590 -16.63 2.12 -9.64
C SER A 590 -15.84 1.69 -10.88
N THR A 591 -16.01 2.42 -11.98
CA THR A 591 -15.28 2.15 -13.23
C THR A 591 -14.51 3.38 -13.70
N VAL A 592 -13.58 3.21 -14.63
CA VAL A 592 -12.83 4.29 -15.26
C VAL A 592 -13.79 5.39 -15.76
N ALA A 593 -14.85 5.01 -16.48
CA ALA A 593 -15.84 5.96 -16.99
C ALA A 593 -16.61 6.71 -15.89
N THR A 594 -16.93 6.04 -14.76
CA THR A 594 -17.65 6.73 -13.66
C THR A 594 -16.73 7.69 -12.92
N TYR A 595 -15.50 7.28 -12.67
CA TYR A 595 -14.54 8.11 -11.97
C TYR A 595 -14.12 9.34 -12.76
N ALA A 596 -13.89 9.19 -14.08
CA ALA A 596 -13.62 10.29 -15.00
C ALA A 596 -14.87 11.12 -15.35
N ASN A 597 -16.02 10.84 -14.74
CA ASN A 597 -17.31 11.47 -15.02
C ASN A 597 -17.79 11.36 -16.49
N VAL A 598 -17.25 10.44 -17.26
CA VAL A 598 -17.65 10.15 -18.64
C VAL A 598 -19.01 9.48 -18.67
N HIS A 599 -19.23 8.50 -17.80
CA HIS A 599 -20.48 7.75 -17.72
C HIS A 599 -21.72 8.64 -17.46
N ASP A 600 -21.58 9.63 -16.58
CA ASP A 600 -22.69 10.54 -16.29
C ASP A 600 -23.10 11.41 -17.49
N GLU A 601 -22.13 11.82 -18.30
CA GLU A 601 -22.42 12.55 -19.55
C GLU A 601 -23.04 11.61 -20.59
N LEU A 602 -22.52 10.39 -20.73
CA LEU A 602 -23.10 9.38 -21.63
C LEU A 602 -24.57 9.09 -21.27
N ARG A 603 -24.91 8.91 -19.98
CA ARG A 603 -26.30 8.72 -19.53
C ARG A 603 -27.23 9.84 -20.01
N LYS A 604 -26.75 11.10 -19.96
CA LYS A 604 -27.52 12.27 -20.44
C LYS A 604 -27.71 12.22 -21.96
N VAL A 605 -26.72 11.76 -22.71
CA VAL A 605 -26.79 11.61 -24.18
C VAL A 605 -27.79 10.51 -24.53
N TYR A 606 -27.66 9.34 -23.92
CA TYR A 606 -28.55 8.21 -24.23
C TYR A 606 -30.03 8.49 -23.89
N ALA A 607 -30.31 9.19 -22.80
CA ALA A 607 -31.67 9.61 -22.42
C ALA A 607 -32.34 10.55 -23.44
N ARG A 608 -31.55 11.18 -24.34
CA ARG A 608 -32.07 12.08 -25.37
C ARG A 608 -32.34 11.38 -26.70
N THR A 609 -31.91 10.12 -26.88
CA THR A 609 -32.10 9.34 -28.10
C THR A 609 -33.59 9.04 -28.33
N ALA A 610 -33.95 8.79 -29.58
CA ALA A 610 -35.35 8.41 -29.95
C ALA A 610 -35.76 7.10 -29.29
N ASP A 611 -34.85 6.10 -29.28
CA ASP A 611 -35.09 4.79 -28.70
C ASP A 611 -35.41 4.89 -27.19
N ALA A 612 -34.61 5.67 -26.44
CA ALA A 612 -34.83 5.87 -25.02
C ALA A 612 -36.13 6.59 -24.70
N LYS A 613 -36.45 7.63 -25.47
CA LYS A 613 -37.72 8.38 -25.33
C LYS A 613 -38.92 7.50 -25.61
N ASN A 614 -38.87 6.71 -26.65
CA ASN A 614 -39.99 5.76 -27.03
C ASN A 614 -40.19 4.69 -25.95
N ALA A 615 -39.11 4.24 -25.33
CA ALA A 615 -39.13 3.29 -24.22
C ALA A 615 -39.38 3.92 -22.84
N GLY A 616 -39.44 5.27 -22.73
CA GLY A 616 -39.71 5.97 -21.49
C GLY A 616 -38.50 6.07 -20.53
N TYR A 617 -37.28 5.77 -21.00
CA TYR A 617 -36.08 5.79 -20.14
C TYR A 617 -35.52 7.20 -19.95
N LYS A 618 -35.11 7.50 -18.71
CA LYS A 618 -34.46 8.74 -18.28
C LYS A 618 -32.98 8.48 -18.00
N ALA A 619 -32.20 9.54 -17.80
CA ALA A 619 -30.76 9.43 -17.52
C ALA A 619 -30.43 8.54 -16.29
N GLY A 620 -31.31 8.51 -15.28
CA GLY A 620 -31.16 7.63 -14.12
C GLY A 620 -31.23 6.15 -14.47
N ASP A 621 -32.05 5.77 -15.47
CA ASP A 621 -32.26 4.37 -15.84
C ASP A 621 -31.03 3.72 -16.48
N PHE A 622 -30.13 4.52 -17.04
CA PHE A 622 -28.84 4.10 -17.59
C PHE A 622 -27.75 3.91 -16.55
N SER A 623 -28.04 4.12 -15.26
CA SER A 623 -27.08 3.80 -14.20
C SER A 623 -27.06 2.30 -13.92
N TYR A 624 -25.93 1.66 -14.10
CA TYR A 624 -25.80 0.24 -13.69
C TYR A 624 -25.74 0.06 -12.17
N ASN A 625 -25.66 1.14 -11.37
CA ASN A 625 -25.72 1.08 -9.90
C ASN A 625 -27.17 1.05 -9.37
N THR A 626 -28.05 1.86 -9.96
CA THR A 626 -29.41 2.11 -9.42
C THR A 626 -30.49 2.14 -10.49
N GLY A 627 -30.12 2.11 -11.78
CA GLY A 627 -31.06 2.30 -12.90
C GLY A 627 -31.85 1.06 -13.27
N ALA A 628 -32.93 1.26 -13.99
CA ALA A 628 -33.81 0.20 -14.48
C ALA A 628 -33.13 -0.71 -15.54
N LEU A 629 -32.12 -0.22 -16.22
CA LEU A 629 -31.36 -0.95 -17.24
C LEU A 629 -30.18 -1.77 -16.71
N ARG A 630 -29.95 -1.81 -15.38
CA ARG A 630 -28.90 -2.64 -14.78
C ARG A 630 -29.22 -4.14 -14.89
N CYS A 631 -28.20 -4.96 -14.94
CA CYS A 631 -28.35 -6.40 -14.95
C CYS A 631 -28.97 -6.89 -13.63
N PRO A 632 -30.08 -7.63 -13.67
CA PRO A 632 -30.78 -8.10 -12.46
C PRO A 632 -30.07 -9.28 -11.78
N VAL A 633 -29.17 -10.00 -12.48
CA VAL A 633 -28.49 -11.19 -11.96
C VAL A 633 -27.30 -10.80 -11.08
N CYS A 634 -26.43 -9.92 -11.60
CA CYS A 634 -25.26 -9.43 -10.84
C CYS A 634 -25.53 -8.09 -10.13
N ASP A 635 -26.73 -7.55 -10.21
CA ASP A 635 -27.10 -6.26 -9.63
C ASP A 635 -26.15 -5.11 -10.03
N GLY A 636 -25.64 -5.19 -11.28
CA GLY A 636 -24.75 -4.18 -11.88
C GLY A 636 -23.29 -4.26 -11.46
N THR A 637 -22.84 -5.32 -10.80
CA THR A 637 -21.41 -5.54 -10.50
C THR A 637 -20.62 -6.04 -11.71
N GLY A 638 -21.28 -6.71 -12.66
CA GLY A 638 -20.64 -7.40 -13.80
C GLY A 638 -20.19 -8.82 -13.47
N GLU A 639 -20.01 -9.14 -12.20
CA GLU A 639 -19.47 -10.39 -11.70
C GLU A 639 -20.40 -11.03 -10.66
N ILE A 640 -20.22 -12.32 -10.44
CA ILE A 640 -20.87 -13.09 -9.40
C ILE A 640 -19.78 -13.66 -8.52
N SER A 641 -19.73 -13.24 -7.26
CA SER A 641 -18.83 -13.80 -6.27
C SER A 641 -19.39 -15.11 -5.75
N LEU A 642 -18.63 -16.17 -5.88
CA LEU A 642 -18.97 -17.51 -5.37
C LEU A 642 -18.19 -17.71 -4.06
N ASP A 643 -18.93 -17.78 -2.94
CA ASP A 643 -18.42 -18.26 -1.66
C ASP A 643 -18.14 -19.76 -1.77
N VAL A 644 -16.88 -20.11 -1.93
CA VAL A 644 -16.42 -21.50 -1.94
C VAL A 644 -15.85 -21.81 -0.57
N GLN A 645 -16.61 -22.53 0.26
CA GLN A 645 -16.19 -22.93 1.61
C GLN A 645 -14.73 -23.40 1.63
N PHE A 646 -13.91 -22.78 2.47
CA PHE A 646 -12.46 -23.05 2.67
C PHE A 646 -11.51 -22.57 1.54
N LEU A 647 -12.00 -21.82 0.54
CA LEU A 647 -11.19 -21.15 -0.48
C LEU A 647 -11.49 -19.63 -0.47
N PRO A 648 -10.62 -18.80 -1.00
CA PRO A 648 -10.98 -17.40 -1.28
C PRO A 648 -12.18 -17.34 -2.22
N ASP A 649 -13.03 -16.32 -2.04
CA ASP A 649 -14.14 -16.08 -2.95
C ASP A 649 -13.64 -16.04 -4.39
N VAL A 650 -14.37 -16.70 -5.28
CA VAL A 650 -14.04 -16.73 -6.72
C VAL A 650 -15.05 -15.87 -7.45
N ASP A 651 -14.54 -14.76 -8.01
CA ASP A 651 -15.34 -13.89 -8.85
C ASP A 651 -15.36 -14.43 -10.29
N ILE A 652 -16.57 -14.62 -10.83
CA ILE A 652 -16.78 -15.06 -12.21
C ILE A 652 -17.61 -14.03 -12.96
N PRO A 653 -17.33 -13.77 -14.26
CA PRO A 653 -18.18 -12.91 -15.07
C PRO A 653 -19.64 -13.34 -15.02
N CYS A 654 -20.55 -12.40 -14.83
CA CYS A 654 -21.97 -12.67 -14.77
C CYS A 654 -22.44 -13.38 -16.05
N THR A 655 -23.09 -14.52 -15.91
CA THR A 655 -23.56 -15.35 -17.01
C THR A 655 -24.60 -14.67 -17.90
N GLU A 656 -25.38 -13.72 -17.37
CA GLU A 656 -26.40 -12.99 -18.10
C GLU A 656 -25.81 -11.80 -18.87
N CYS A 657 -25.09 -10.90 -18.20
CA CYS A 657 -24.56 -9.69 -18.83
C CYS A 657 -23.11 -9.82 -19.34
N ARG A 658 -22.42 -10.92 -19.03
CA ARG A 658 -21.03 -11.19 -19.43
C ARG A 658 -20.06 -10.07 -19.10
N GLY A 659 -20.19 -9.44 -17.93
CA GLY A 659 -19.35 -8.34 -17.46
C GLY A 659 -19.86 -6.95 -17.82
N THR A 660 -20.80 -6.79 -18.75
CA THR A 660 -21.25 -5.48 -19.25
C THR A 660 -22.10 -4.68 -18.26
N ARG A 661 -22.57 -5.31 -17.17
CA ARG A 661 -23.37 -4.71 -16.09
C ARG A 661 -24.80 -4.31 -16.46
N TYR A 662 -25.16 -4.41 -17.75
CA TYR A 662 -26.44 -4.01 -18.29
C TYR A 662 -27.27 -5.21 -18.74
N LYS A 663 -28.59 -5.07 -18.70
CA LYS A 663 -29.51 -6.02 -19.29
C LYS A 663 -29.65 -5.82 -20.81
N LYS A 664 -30.28 -6.81 -21.49
CA LYS A 664 -30.34 -6.86 -22.96
C LYS A 664 -31.01 -5.66 -23.62
N GLU A 665 -31.96 -5.02 -22.94
CA GLU A 665 -32.65 -3.84 -23.45
C GLU A 665 -31.72 -2.63 -23.63
N ALA A 666 -30.66 -2.50 -22.83
CA ALA A 666 -29.69 -1.43 -22.99
C ALA A 666 -28.90 -1.51 -24.30
N TRP A 667 -28.76 -2.72 -24.86
CA TRP A 667 -28.09 -2.95 -26.15
C TRP A 667 -28.92 -2.50 -27.36
N GLN A 668 -30.21 -2.26 -27.18
CA GLN A 668 -31.12 -1.83 -28.24
C GLN A 668 -31.31 -0.31 -28.31
N ILE A 669 -30.67 0.44 -27.43
CA ILE A 669 -30.72 1.88 -27.38
C ILE A 669 -29.42 2.43 -27.93
N PHE A 670 -29.49 3.18 -29.05
CA PHE A 670 -28.31 3.60 -29.77
C PHE A 670 -28.13 5.12 -29.77
N TYR A 671 -26.88 5.53 -29.60
CA TYR A 671 -26.39 6.82 -30.03
C TYR A 671 -25.83 6.69 -31.44
N GLU A 672 -26.24 7.57 -32.34
CA GLU A 672 -25.73 7.65 -33.71
C GLU A 672 -24.83 8.86 -33.84
N ASN A 673 -23.56 8.65 -34.23
CA ASN A 673 -22.62 9.70 -34.49
C ASN A 673 -22.81 10.34 -35.91
N LYS A 674 -22.10 11.46 -36.16
CA LYS A 674 -22.19 12.14 -37.48
C LYS A 674 -21.75 11.26 -38.67
N ALA A 675 -20.94 10.25 -38.40
CA ALA A 675 -20.55 9.27 -39.41
C ALA A 675 -21.61 8.13 -39.58
N LYS A 676 -22.82 8.29 -39.03
CA LYS A 676 -23.92 7.35 -39.04
C LYS A 676 -23.60 5.96 -38.47
N LYS A 677 -22.58 5.86 -37.62
CA LYS A 677 -22.30 4.67 -36.83
C LYS A 677 -23.14 4.71 -35.56
N LYS A 678 -23.70 3.56 -35.18
CA LYS A 678 -24.54 3.42 -33.98
C LYS A 678 -23.81 2.65 -32.90
N TYR A 679 -23.88 3.14 -31.70
CA TYR A 679 -23.24 2.54 -30.51
C TYR A 679 -24.25 2.48 -29.37
N SER A 680 -24.38 1.32 -28.73
CA SER A 680 -25.11 1.21 -27.48
C SER A 680 -24.22 1.61 -26.30
N LEU A 681 -24.81 1.96 -25.16
CA LEU A 681 -24.02 2.31 -23.97
C LEU A 681 -23.15 1.14 -23.48
N PRO A 682 -23.63 -0.12 -23.39
CA PRO A 682 -22.75 -1.24 -23.08
C PRO A 682 -21.58 -1.38 -24.04
N GLN A 683 -21.76 -1.19 -25.36
CA GLN A 683 -20.65 -1.23 -26.33
C GLN A 683 -19.61 -0.16 -26.06
N LEU A 684 -20.01 1.08 -25.74
CA LEU A 684 -19.04 2.12 -25.37
C LEU A 684 -18.28 1.79 -24.09
N MET A 685 -18.94 1.15 -23.12
CA MET A 685 -18.30 0.75 -21.87
C MET A 685 -17.26 -0.37 -22.06
N GLU A 686 -17.39 -1.19 -23.10
CA GLU A 686 -16.41 -2.22 -23.48
C GLU A 686 -15.23 -1.67 -24.29
N MET A 687 -15.33 -0.45 -24.82
CA MET A 687 -14.24 0.17 -25.59
C MET A 687 -13.15 0.68 -24.66
N ASP A 688 -11.92 0.60 -25.13
CA ASP A 688 -10.82 1.37 -24.57
C ASP A 688 -11.02 2.88 -24.82
N VAL A 689 -10.32 3.70 -24.05
CA VAL A 689 -10.43 5.18 -24.15
C VAL A 689 -10.08 5.66 -25.56
N HIS A 690 -9.06 5.09 -26.20
CA HIS A 690 -8.62 5.44 -27.54
C HIS A 690 -9.73 5.22 -28.58
N THR A 691 -10.31 4.03 -28.60
CA THR A 691 -11.43 3.68 -29.48
C THR A 691 -12.69 4.50 -29.19
N ALA A 692 -12.96 4.75 -27.90
CA ALA A 692 -14.10 5.56 -27.46
C ALA A 692 -13.97 7.04 -27.88
N LEU A 693 -12.75 7.59 -27.94
CA LEU A 693 -12.48 8.92 -28.48
C LEU A 693 -13.01 9.08 -29.91
N GLU A 694 -12.69 8.14 -30.77
CA GLU A 694 -13.15 8.16 -32.16
C GLU A 694 -14.67 7.98 -32.24
N ALA A 695 -15.24 7.08 -31.44
CA ALA A 695 -16.68 6.81 -31.40
C ALA A 695 -17.49 8.01 -30.93
N THR A 696 -16.96 8.82 -30.00
CA THR A 696 -17.65 9.94 -29.33
C THR A 696 -17.20 11.32 -29.79
N LYS A 697 -16.50 11.44 -30.91
CA LYS A 697 -15.93 12.69 -31.43
C LYS A 697 -16.94 13.85 -31.53
N ASP A 698 -18.21 13.53 -31.69
CA ASP A 698 -19.30 14.51 -31.79
C ASP A 698 -19.84 14.97 -30.42
N LEU A 699 -19.46 14.29 -29.36
CA LEU A 699 -19.91 14.55 -27.99
C LEU A 699 -18.86 15.39 -27.24
N LYS A 700 -18.86 16.70 -27.44
CA LYS A 700 -17.81 17.63 -26.97
C LYS A 700 -17.34 17.36 -25.54
N THR A 701 -18.26 17.25 -24.58
CA THR A 701 -17.90 17.07 -23.16
C THR A 701 -17.30 15.71 -22.88
N VAL A 702 -17.84 14.65 -23.50
CA VAL A 702 -17.31 13.29 -23.39
C VAL A 702 -15.92 13.23 -24.01
N HIS A 703 -15.79 13.74 -25.23
CA HIS A 703 -14.53 13.76 -25.97
C HIS A 703 -13.41 14.46 -25.22
N GLN A 704 -13.68 15.65 -24.67
CA GLN A 704 -12.71 16.40 -23.86
C GLN A 704 -12.21 15.61 -22.62
N ARG A 705 -13.10 14.88 -21.94
CA ARG A 705 -12.72 14.05 -20.80
C ARG A 705 -11.90 12.85 -21.21
N LEU A 706 -12.24 12.22 -22.33
CA LEU A 706 -11.47 11.10 -22.89
C LEU A 706 -10.10 11.56 -23.38
N GLU A 707 -9.99 12.75 -23.99
CA GLU A 707 -8.71 13.35 -24.39
C GLU A 707 -7.74 13.53 -23.21
N VAL A 708 -8.27 13.88 -22.03
CA VAL A 708 -7.47 14.00 -20.80
C VAL A 708 -6.92 12.63 -20.42
N LEU A 709 -7.74 11.58 -20.45
CA LEU A 709 -7.29 10.21 -20.17
C LEU A 709 -6.23 9.74 -21.16
N GLU A 710 -6.43 10.01 -22.45
CA GLU A 710 -5.46 9.70 -23.51
C GLU A 710 -4.10 10.40 -23.28
N LYS A 711 -4.14 11.72 -23.01
CA LYS A 711 -2.95 12.52 -22.68
C LYS A 711 -2.20 12.06 -21.42
N LEU A 712 -2.87 11.40 -20.53
CA LEU A 712 -2.29 10.81 -19.32
C LEU A 712 -1.77 9.38 -19.54
N GLY A 713 -1.76 8.87 -20.78
CA GLY A 713 -1.32 7.53 -21.11
C GLY A 713 -2.26 6.43 -20.59
N LEU A 714 -3.57 6.75 -20.44
CA LEU A 714 -4.62 5.81 -20.04
C LEU A 714 -5.50 5.38 -21.22
N GLY A 715 -5.05 5.60 -22.44
CA GLY A 715 -5.78 5.31 -23.68
C GLY A 715 -6.19 3.85 -23.84
N TYR A 716 -5.42 2.93 -23.26
CA TYR A 716 -5.66 1.50 -23.35
C TYR A 716 -6.68 0.96 -22.33
N LEU A 717 -7.03 1.72 -21.28
CA LEU A 717 -8.00 1.28 -20.28
C LEU A 717 -9.40 1.23 -20.89
N THR A 718 -10.14 0.18 -20.57
CA THR A 718 -11.55 0.11 -20.96
C THR A 718 -12.41 1.01 -20.09
N LEU A 719 -13.43 1.64 -20.65
CA LEU A 719 -14.33 2.53 -19.91
C LEU A 719 -15.06 1.80 -18.78
N GLY A 720 -15.36 0.52 -18.98
CA GLY A 720 -16.03 -0.35 -17.99
C GLY A 720 -15.08 -1.00 -17.00
N GLU A 721 -13.77 -0.81 -17.11
CA GLU A 721 -12.79 -1.41 -16.22
C GLU A 721 -12.96 -0.94 -14.78
N GLU A 722 -12.87 -1.86 -13.84
CA GLU A 722 -13.08 -1.60 -12.43
C GLU A 722 -11.92 -0.82 -11.82
N THR A 723 -12.22 0.22 -11.04
CA THR A 723 -11.15 1.02 -10.43
C THR A 723 -10.29 0.26 -9.40
N PRO A 724 -10.79 -0.76 -8.66
CA PRO A 724 -9.95 -1.58 -7.79
C PRO A 724 -8.93 -2.46 -8.52
N SER A 725 -9.13 -2.78 -9.79
CA SER A 725 -8.20 -3.59 -10.60
C SER A 725 -7.00 -2.80 -11.13
N LEU A 726 -7.09 -1.47 -11.09
CA LEU A 726 -6.05 -0.58 -11.62
C LEU A 726 -4.75 -0.66 -10.82
N SER A 727 -3.62 -0.57 -11.50
CA SER A 727 -2.30 -0.40 -10.87
C SER A 727 -2.23 0.92 -10.10
N GLY A 728 -1.23 1.09 -9.22
CA GLY A 728 -1.05 2.31 -8.46
C GLY A 728 -0.90 3.55 -9.34
N GLY A 729 -0.08 3.46 -10.37
CA GLY A 729 0.15 4.55 -11.31
C GLY A 729 -1.08 4.88 -12.17
N GLU A 730 -1.85 3.87 -12.61
CA GLU A 730 -3.11 4.08 -13.32
C GLU A 730 -4.14 4.79 -12.44
N ALA A 731 -4.26 4.37 -11.19
CA ALA A 731 -5.15 5.01 -10.22
C ALA A 731 -4.77 6.48 -9.99
N GLN A 732 -3.48 6.78 -9.82
CA GLN A 732 -3.01 8.17 -9.67
C GLN A 732 -3.31 9.02 -10.90
N ARG A 733 -3.02 8.51 -12.10
CA ARG A 733 -3.31 9.22 -13.35
C ARG A 733 -4.81 9.44 -13.55
N LEU A 734 -5.63 8.48 -13.16
CA LEU A 734 -7.08 8.62 -13.21
C LEU A 734 -7.61 9.64 -12.19
N LYS A 735 -7.02 9.72 -10.97
CA LYS A 735 -7.29 10.80 -10.00
C LYS A 735 -6.95 12.16 -10.60
N LEU A 736 -5.79 12.28 -11.20
CA LEU A 736 -5.35 13.51 -11.86
C LEU A 736 -6.31 13.91 -12.98
N ALA A 737 -6.74 12.96 -13.83
CA ALA A 737 -7.73 13.22 -14.90
C ALA A 737 -9.02 13.84 -14.37
N SER A 738 -9.49 13.41 -13.20
CA SER A 738 -10.71 13.92 -12.59
C SER A 738 -10.58 15.37 -12.07
N GLU A 739 -9.36 15.82 -11.79
CA GLU A 739 -9.05 17.16 -11.29
C GLU A 739 -8.62 18.15 -12.39
N MET A 740 -8.23 17.66 -13.56
CA MET A 740 -7.89 18.51 -14.69
C MET A 740 -9.13 19.25 -15.23
N GLY A 741 -8.93 20.50 -15.66
CA GLY A 741 -10.02 21.34 -16.21
C GLY A 741 -10.78 22.19 -15.19
N LYS A 742 -10.48 22.09 -13.88
CA LYS A 742 -10.93 23.04 -12.84
C LYS A 742 -9.91 24.17 -12.71
N GLY A 743 -10.28 25.31 -12.10
CA GLY A 743 -9.35 26.44 -11.84
C GLY A 743 -8.07 25.94 -11.17
N GLN A 744 -6.90 26.34 -11.67
CA GLN A 744 -5.61 25.74 -11.28
C GLN A 744 -4.65 26.76 -10.66
N SER A 745 -4.80 28.07 -10.96
CA SER A 745 -3.85 29.11 -10.58
C SER A 745 -3.68 29.31 -9.07
N ASP A 746 -4.65 28.89 -8.27
CA ASP A 746 -4.67 28.99 -6.81
C ASP A 746 -4.60 27.60 -6.13
N SER A 747 -4.17 26.59 -6.88
CA SER A 747 -4.15 25.21 -6.44
C SER A 747 -2.73 24.71 -6.21
N VAL A 748 -2.57 23.87 -5.16
CA VAL A 748 -1.40 23.04 -4.94
C VAL A 748 -1.75 21.61 -5.26
N PHE A 749 -1.01 21.00 -6.19
CA PHE A 749 -1.08 19.59 -6.52
C PHE A 749 0.09 18.89 -5.85
N VAL A 750 -0.18 17.89 -5.03
CA VAL A 750 0.82 17.06 -4.36
C VAL A 750 0.73 15.65 -4.91
N PHE A 751 1.85 15.12 -5.39
CA PHE A 751 1.97 13.78 -5.96
C PHE A 751 2.90 12.95 -5.08
N ASP A 752 2.51 11.70 -4.81
CA ASP A 752 3.29 10.73 -4.05
C ASP A 752 3.75 9.61 -4.97
N GLU A 753 5.03 9.62 -5.33
CA GLU A 753 5.70 8.67 -6.21
C GLU A 753 4.92 8.37 -7.51
N PRO A 754 4.61 9.37 -8.34
CA PRO A 754 3.75 9.19 -9.51
C PRO A 754 4.39 8.42 -10.67
N THR A 755 5.71 8.15 -10.64
CA THR A 755 6.41 7.37 -11.67
C THR A 755 6.35 5.86 -11.44
N ILE A 756 5.75 5.41 -10.32
CA ILE A 756 5.64 3.97 -10.04
C ILE A 756 5.03 3.21 -11.22
N GLY A 757 5.77 2.22 -11.74
CA GLY A 757 5.33 1.36 -12.84
C GLY A 757 5.26 2.05 -14.21
N LEU A 758 5.91 3.20 -14.37
CA LEU A 758 5.97 3.93 -15.65
C LEU A 758 7.21 3.60 -16.45
N HIS A 759 7.01 3.32 -17.72
CA HIS A 759 8.10 3.30 -18.69
C HIS A 759 8.69 4.72 -18.86
N PRO A 760 9.99 4.91 -19.18
CA PRO A 760 10.58 6.23 -19.39
C PRO A 760 9.79 7.13 -20.36
N LEU A 761 9.17 6.57 -21.40
CA LEU A 761 8.27 7.32 -22.30
C LEU A 761 7.01 7.83 -21.58
N ASP A 762 6.47 7.07 -20.63
CA ASP A 762 5.29 7.49 -19.87
C ASP A 762 5.68 8.57 -18.84
N VAL A 763 6.92 8.52 -18.29
CA VAL A 763 7.49 9.58 -17.44
C VAL A 763 7.58 10.89 -18.22
N PHE A 764 7.97 10.83 -19.51
CA PHE A 764 7.96 11.99 -20.39
C PHE A 764 6.55 12.63 -20.49
N THR A 765 5.55 11.81 -20.71
CA THR A 765 4.14 12.27 -20.77
C THR A 765 3.72 12.92 -19.46
N LEU A 766 4.08 12.33 -18.32
CA LEU A 766 3.79 12.88 -17.00
C LEU A 766 4.46 14.25 -16.79
N LEU A 767 5.71 14.41 -17.20
CA LEU A 767 6.42 15.70 -17.13
C LEU A 767 5.75 16.78 -17.97
N GLN A 768 5.18 16.45 -19.13
CA GLN A 768 4.39 17.40 -19.93
C GLN A 768 3.09 17.81 -19.21
N VAL A 769 2.47 16.88 -18.48
CA VAL A 769 1.30 17.20 -17.67
C VAL A 769 1.69 18.14 -16.52
N PHE A 770 2.80 17.89 -15.82
CA PHE A 770 3.30 18.81 -14.80
C PHE A 770 3.59 20.20 -15.37
N GLN A 771 4.19 20.26 -16.58
CA GLN A 771 4.40 21.53 -17.27
C GLN A 771 3.08 22.24 -17.54
N THR A 772 2.05 21.53 -18.01
CA THR A 772 0.72 22.09 -18.26
C THR A 772 0.09 22.66 -16.98
N LEU A 773 0.23 21.98 -15.84
CA LEU A 773 -0.26 22.46 -14.55
C LEU A 773 0.47 23.74 -14.12
N VAL A 774 1.80 23.76 -14.23
CA VAL A 774 2.65 24.92 -13.93
C VAL A 774 2.34 26.10 -14.86
N ASP A 775 2.17 25.87 -16.14
CA ASP A 775 1.80 26.91 -17.12
C ASP A 775 0.43 27.51 -16.85
N ASN A 776 -0.48 26.74 -16.23
CA ASN A 776 -1.78 27.22 -15.76
C ASN A 776 -1.72 27.88 -14.36
N GLY A 777 -0.53 28.10 -13.82
CA GLY A 777 -0.28 28.78 -12.55
C GLY A 777 -0.36 27.90 -11.32
N ALA A 778 -0.54 26.59 -11.43
CA ALA A 778 -0.56 25.66 -10.30
C ALA A 778 0.83 25.49 -9.68
N THR A 779 0.88 25.28 -8.38
CA THR A 779 2.09 24.78 -7.69
C THR A 779 2.05 23.26 -7.70
N VAL A 780 3.13 22.63 -8.17
CA VAL A 780 3.23 21.17 -8.25
C VAL A 780 4.34 20.71 -7.31
N ILE A 781 3.99 19.84 -6.36
CA ILE A 781 4.93 19.25 -5.39
C ILE A 781 4.91 17.74 -5.58
N VAL A 782 6.07 17.14 -5.78
CA VAL A 782 6.19 15.71 -6.09
C VAL A 782 7.16 15.05 -5.13
N ILE A 783 6.74 14.01 -4.44
CA ILE A 783 7.66 13.11 -3.72
C ILE A 783 8.17 12.12 -4.75
N GLU A 784 9.48 12.06 -5.00
CA GLU A 784 10.03 11.22 -6.07
C GLU A 784 11.45 10.74 -5.84
N HIS A 785 11.76 9.62 -6.48
CA HIS A 785 13.08 9.00 -6.57
C HIS A 785 13.60 8.89 -8.01
N ASP A 786 12.70 9.00 -8.99
CA ASP A 786 13.04 8.94 -10.41
C ASP A 786 13.93 10.11 -10.81
N LEU A 787 15.12 9.79 -11.36
CA LEU A 787 16.13 10.80 -11.70
C LEU A 787 15.70 11.72 -12.84
N ASP A 788 14.86 11.23 -13.76
CA ASP A 788 14.39 12.05 -14.87
C ASP A 788 13.40 13.11 -14.37
N VAL A 789 12.52 12.77 -13.42
CA VAL A 789 11.64 13.76 -12.77
C VAL A 789 12.46 14.75 -11.95
N ILE A 790 13.43 14.28 -11.17
CA ILE A 790 14.28 15.15 -10.32
C ILE A 790 15.07 16.13 -11.18
N ARG A 791 15.72 15.67 -12.26
CA ARG A 791 16.49 16.52 -13.21
C ARG A 791 15.63 17.57 -13.90
N ASN A 792 14.34 17.32 -14.04
CA ASN A 792 13.38 18.23 -14.69
C ASN A 792 12.64 19.15 -13.69
N ALA A 793 12.92 19.09 -12.39
CA ALA A 793 12.33 19.98 -11.38
C ALA A 793 12.87 21.41 -11.51
N ASP A 794 12.04 22.41 -11.19
CA ASP A 794 12.52 23.79 -11.01
C ASP A 794 13.27 23.93 -9.68
N TYR A 795 12.78 23.23 -8.66
CA TYR A 795 13.32 23.26 -7.31
C TYR A 795 13.27 21.86 -6.70
N MET A 796 14.24 21.51 -5.89
CA MET A 796 14.24 20.24 -5.17
C MET A 796 14.60 20.42 -3.71
N ILE A 797 14.08 19.54 -2.89
CA ILE A 797 14.35 19.45 -1.45
C ILE A 797 14.83 18.01 -1.18
N ASP A 798 16.08 17.86 -0.78
CA ASP A 798 16.68 16.56 -0.46
C ASP A 798 16.67 16.31 1.04
N MET A 799 15.96 15.26 1.45
CA MET A 799 15.81 14.85 2.85
C MET A 799 16.81 13.74 3.18
N GLY A 800 17.49 13.89 4.32
CA GLY A 800 18.50 12.92 4.71
C GLY A 800 19.21 13.26 6.01
N PRO A 801 20.53 12.88 6.12
CA PRO A 801 21.33 12.16 5.11
C PRO A 801 21.04 10.65 5.05
N GLY A 802 20.38 10.07 6.07
CA GLY A 802 20.04 8.66 6.19
C GLY A 802 18.56 8.44 6.41
N GLY A 803 18.18 7.19 6.70
CA GLY A 803 16.82 6.83 7.14
C GLY A 803 16.70 6.79 8.67
N GLY A 804 15.47 6.88 9.19
CA GLY A 804 15.20 6.83 10.64
C GLY A 804 15.80 7.99 11.41
N GLU A 805 16.42 7.71 12.58
CA GLU A 805 17.01 8.74 13.45
C GLU A 805 18.18 9.53 12.80
N ALA A 806 18.89 8.90 11.85
CA ALA A 806 19.93 9.55 11.08
C ALA A 806 19.40 10.49 10.00
N GLY A 807 18.12 10.43 9.71
CA GLY A 807 17.42 11.26 8.73
C GLY A 807 16.63 12.41 9.36
N GLY A 808 15.55 12.78 8.70
CA GLY A 808 14.57 13.74 9.22
C GLY A 808 14.99 15.19 9.13
N ARG A 809 15.97 15.52 8.27
CA ARG A 809 16.48 16.87 8.04
C ARG A 809 16.49 17.19 6.56
N ILE A 810 16.39 18.46 6.23
CA ILE A 810 16.68 18.95 4.88
C ILE A 810 18.21 19.05 4.77
N VAL A 811 18.79 18.29 3.86
CA VAL A 811 20.24 18.25 3.60
C VAL A 811 20.62 19.31 2.57
N ALA A 812 19.78 19.47 1.55
CA ALA A 812 19.94 20.44 0.50
C ALA A 812 18.59 20.89 -0.04
N ALA A 813 18.52 22.15 -0.46
CA ALA A 813 17.37 22.69 -1.18
C ALA A 813 17.88 23.70 -2.22
N GLY A 814 17.35 23.65 -3.44
CA GLY A 814 17.78 24.48 -4.57
C GLY A 814 17.41 23.91 -5.91
N THR A 815 18.03 24.39 -6.98
CA THR A 815 17.90 23.75 -8.30
C THR A 815 18.59 22.38 -8.30
N PRO A 816 18.23 21.45 -9.18
CA PRO A 816 18.93 20.18 -9.30
C PRO A 816 20.45 20.32 -9.46
N GLU A 817 20.91 21.33 -10.22
CA GLU A 817 22.33 21.59 -10.42
C GLU A 817 23.03 22.10 -9.14
N GLN A 818 22.33 22.85 -8.29
CA GLN A 818 22.88 23.29 -6.99
C GLN A 818 23.00 22.10 -6.02
N VAL A 819 21.97 21.25 -5.96
CA VAL A 819 21.97 20.09 -5.07
C VAL A 819 22.97 19.03 -5.52
N ALA A 820 23.18 18.86 -6.84
CA ALA A 820 24.23 17.97 -7.38
C ALA A 820 25.65 18.36 -6.93
N LYS A 821 25.89 19.64 -6.61
CA LYS A 821 27.18 20.13 -6.10
C LYS A 821 27.32 20.01 -4.59
N ASN A 822 26.22 19.65 -3.87
CA ASN A 822 26.29 19.55 -2.42
C ASN A 822 26.85 18.16 -2.01
N PRO A 823 28.02 18.07 -1.35
CA PRO A 823 28.63 16.78 -1.00
C PRO A 823 27.82 15.96 0.02
N ASP A 824 26.98 16.62 0.81
CA ASP A 824 26.13 15.98 1.83
C ASP A 824 24.86 15.35 1.22
N SER A 825 24.48 15.77 0.00
CA SER A 825 23.34 15.21 -0.70
C SER A 825 23.66 13.83 -1.27
N VAL A 826 22.95 12.82 -0.78
CA VAL A 826 23.05 11.46 -1.34
C VAL A 826 22.43 11.41 -2.74
N THR A 827 21.29 12.06 -2.93
CA THR A 827 20.61 12.15 -4.24
C THR A 827 21.46 12.91 -5.25
N GLY A 828 22.09 14.00 -4.82
CA GLY A 828 22.92 14.85 -5.69
C GLY A 828 24.06 14.08 -6.39
N ARG A 829 24.54 12.99 -5.81
CA ARG A 829 25.60 12.16 -6.42
C ARG A 829 25.13 11.38 -7.65
N PHE A 830 23.84 11.27 -7.88
CA PHE A 830 23.24 10.55 -9.01
C PHE A 830 22.70 11.50 -10.09
N LEU A 831 22.69 12.81 -9.83
CA LEU A 831 22.27 13.83 -10.79
C LEU A 831 23.40 14.25 -11.74
#